data_73c43e2acc73796319fc197abe42c009
#
_entry.id   73c43e2acc73796319fc197abe42c009
#
_cell.length_a   1.000
_cell.length_b   1.000
_cell.length_c   1.000
_cell.angle_alpha   90.00
_cell.angle_beta   90.00
_cell.angle_gamma   90.00
#
_symmetry.space_group_name_H-M   'P 1'
#
loop_
_entity.id
_entity.type
_entity.pdbx_description
1 polymer ?
#
loop_
_entity_poly.entity_id
_entity_poly.type
_entity_poly.pdbx_seq_one_letter_code
_entity_poly.pdbx_strand_id
1 'polypeptide(L)'
;MNRDGHTKRTEGHPQMASATRQTVNHDRGALLGHYRRMMTIRRCEEQLARAHQKGLIHGACHTYVGEEAVAAGVCGHLKVDDVVFSTHRGHGHALAKGVPPRELAAELFGRVTGCSRGRGGSMHLFAPEVGMMGTSGIVGPCILQAAGAGYSFKLLKSDKVAVAFFGDGAVNNGAFHEGLNMAGIWKLPVLFICENNEFATEVPFAYSAGNPSVAGRAESYGLPGFLVDGNDVLAVARAAEVAVERARAGEGATLIECKTYRTRPHAEGMGDYSYRTRDQVEEWKTRCPIVRLRRVLVEEGLADQAELSAIDEEIEARILDALTFAEESPWPAAETATAHVYAQPRQAPAAPPNESKREITFMKATLEALAGAMERDPKIFVMGEGIGRRGGNFATTTGLYDKYGPVRLCDAPICERGFVGLACGAAMTGTRPVIDFMFADFVLDAVGEILNQIGKMQYMSSGRLKMPVLLRGCVGVGHSAATHHSGNYYPLYAHFPGLRVVVPSNPYDAKGLLIHALNSDDPVLFLEPREVLGVKGFVPEGPYEIEFGRAAVVLAGNDVTVVALGRMVHEVKRVAATLEGVSVELIDPRTVAPLDLETILASVSKTGRLLIVDEAFAPFGIGAEIAARVADEGFDNLDAPIRRLNGAHTPTPYSPTLESAVVPGPDAIARAIHDLLAE
;
A
#
# COMPACT_ATOMS: atom_id res chain seq x y z
N MET A 1 -21.12 -14.72 55.98
CA MET A 1 -20.15 -15.75 56.41
C MET A 1 -18.86 -15.53 55.65
N ASN A 2 -17.82 -15.20 56.42
CA ASN A 2 -16.46 -14.93 56.00
C ASN A 2 -15.82 -15.96 55.09
N ARG A 3 -14.97 -15.47 54.14
CA ARG A 3 -13.55 -15.86 54.14
C ARG A 3 -12.75 -15.00 53.18
N ASP A 4 -11.86 -14.28 53.83
CA ASP A 4 -10.75 -13.54 53.25
C ASP A 4 -9.78 -14.47 52.51
N GLY A 5 -9.22 -13.95 51.40
CA GLY A 5 -8.15 -14.58 50.65
C GLY A 5 -7.40 -13.52 49.84
N HIS A 6 -6.70 -12.60 50.54
CA HIS A 6 -5.72 -11.72 49.93
C HIS A 6 -4.50 -12.53 49.49
N THR A 7 -4.34 -12.76 48.19
CA THR A 7 -3.05 -13.09 47.60
C THR A 7 -2.44 -11.81 47.01
N LYS A 8 -1.41 -11.32 47.67
CA LYS A 8 -0.50 -10.27 47.19
C LYS A 8 0.11 -10.76 45.86
N ARG A 9 -0.24 -10.10 44.76
CA ARG A 9 0.58 -10.15 43.54
C ARG A 9 1.71 -9.17 43.72
N THR A 10 2.90 -9.68 43.81
CA THR A 10 4.15 -8.95 43.81
C THR A 10 4.35 -8.29 42.46
N GLU A 11 4.47 -6.97 42.49
CA GLU A 11 4.95 -6.14 41.42
C GLU A 11 6.39 -6.55 41.08
N GLY A 12 6.59 -6.97 39.85
CA GLY A 12 7.91 -7.22 39.27
C GLY A 12 7.98 -6.59 37.89
N HIS A 13 8.14 -5.26 37.84
CA HIS A 13 8.68 -4.62 36.65
C HIS A 13 10.15 -5.02 36.53
N PRO A 14 10.62 -5.53 35.39
CA PRO A 14 12.03 -5.59 35.12
C PRO A 14 12.54 -4.17 34.78
N GLN A 15 12.80 -3.37 35.81
CA GLN A 15 13.74 -2.28 35.69
C GLN A 15 15.11 -2.92 35.40
N MET A 16 15.68 -2.61 34.21
CA MET A 16 17.11 -2.86 34.02
C MET A 16 17.84 -2.11 35.14
N ALA A 17 18.40 -2.88 36.05
CA ALA A 17 19.27 -2.41 37.13
C ALA A 17 20.34 -1.48 36.55
N SER A 18 20.63 -0.40 37.25
CA SER A 18 21.77 0.47 37.00
C SER A 18 23.02 -0.40 36.89
N ALA A 19 23.41 -0.69 35.65
CA ALA A 19 24.67 -1.36 35.40
C ALA A 19 25.79 -0.45 35.90
N THR A 20 26.47 -0.89 36.96
CA THR A 20 27.79 -0.45 37.35
C THR A 20 28.62 -0.15 36.09
N ARG A 21 29.32 0.99 36.10
CA ARG A 21 30.29 1.38 35.05
C ARG A 21 31.33 0.24 34.87
N GLN A 22 30.96 -0.77 34.09
CA GLN A 22 31.94 -1.59 33.40
C GLN A 22 32.48 -0.69 32.28
N THR A 23 33.79 -0.57 32.19
CA THR A 23 34.51 0.01 31.07
C THR A 23 34.11 -0.78 29.83
N VAL A 24 33.03 -0.33 29.16
CA VAL A 24 32.65 -0.83 27.84
C VAL A 24 33.76 -0.36 26.92
N ASN A 25 34.52 -1.29 26.38
CA ASN A 25 35.52 -0.97 25.36
C ASN A 25 34.78 -0.59 24.10
N HIS A 26 34.48 0.70 23.94
CA HIS A 26 33.75 1.22 22.78
C HIS A 26 34.62 1.06 21.53
N ASP A 27 34.08 0.43 20.48
CA ASP A 27 34.73 0.43 19.17
C ASP A 27 34.79 1.86 18.62
N ARG A 28 36.00 2.42 18.56
CA ARG A 28 36.26 3.76 18.05
C ARG A 28 35.65 3.96 16.64
N GLY A 29 35.75 2.94 15.76
CA GLY A 29 35.25 3.01 14.41
C GLY A 29 33.72 3.17 14.37
N ALA A 30 33.00 2.41 15.21
CA ALA A 30 31.55 2.50 15.34
C ALA A 30 31.12 3.88 15.88
N LEU A 31 31.78 4.40 16.90
CA LEU A 31 31.47 5.71 17.48
C LEU A 31 31.68 6.86 16.48
N LEU A 32 32.82 6.86 15.80
CA LEU A 32 33.08 7.84 14.74
C LEU A 32 32.06 7.69 13.57
N GLY A 33 31.64 6.46 13.28
CA GLY A 33 30.57 6.20 12.31
C GLY A 33 29.24 6.84 12.71
N HIS A 34 28.83 6.71 13.97
CA HIS A 34 27.64 7.37 14.50
C HIS A 34 27.78 8.90 14.48
N TYR A 35 28.95 9.43 14.87
CA TYR A 35 29.21 10.85 14.83
C TYR A 35 29.08 11.42 13.40
N ARG A 36 29.73 10.77 12.43
CA ARG A 36 29.66 11.16 11.02
C ARG A 36 28.23 11.14 10.48
N ARG A 37 27.43 10.10 10.83
CA ARG A 37 26.02 10.03 10.41
C ARG A 37 25.20 11.18 10.99
N MET A 38 25.29 11.41 12.31
CA MET A 38 24.55 12.51 12.96
C MET A 38 24.95 13.88 12.43
N MET A 39 26.26 14.13 12.22
CA MET A 39 26.74 15.38 11.64
C MET A 39 26.26 15.58 10.19
N THR A 40 26.28 14.50 9.38
CA THR A 40 25.78 14.56 8.00
C THR A 40 24.29 14.95 7.98
N ILE A 41 23.48 14.32 8.84
CA ILE A 41 22.05 14.64 8.98
C ILE A 41 21.89 16.11 9.38
N ARG A 42 22.53 16.53 10.46
CA ARG A 42 22.42 17.88 11.00
C ARG A 42 22.78 18.94 9.95
N ARG A 43 23.95 18.82 9.33
CA ARG A 43 24.42 19.79 8.33
C ARG A 43 23.54 19.83 7.08
N CYS A 44 23.10 18.66 6.62
CA CYS A 44 22.17 18.59 5.50
C CYS A 44 20.85 19.31 5.83
N GLU A 45 20.23 19.01 6.95
CA GLU A 45 18.96 19.59 7.38
C GLU A 45 19.03 21.10 7.60
N GLU A 46 20.12 21.60 8.22
CA GLU A 46 20.34 23.04 8.39
C GLU A 46 20.44 23.76 7.05
N GLN A 47 21.12 23.18 6.05
CA GLN A 47 21.24 23.76 4.72
C GLN A 47 19.94 23.63 3.93
N LEU A 48 19.21 22.52 4.04
CA LEU A 48 17.88 22.36 3.42
C LEU A 48 16.88 23.36 3.98
N ALA A 49 16.91 23.63 5.29
CA ALA A 49 16.07 24.67 5.90
C ALA A 49 16.37 26.06 5.34
N ARG A 50 17.67 26.40 5.13
CA ARG A 50 18.08 27.67 4.47
C ARG A 50 17.63 27.72 3.02
N ALA A 51 17.74 26.60 2.28
CA ALA A 51 17.28 26.50 0.90
C ALA A 51 15.76 26.67 0.81
N HIS A 52 14.99 26.11 1.74
CA HIS A 52 13.55 26.33 1.85
C HIS A 52 13.21 27.81 2.08
N GLN A 53 13.90 28.48 2.99
CA GLN A 53 13.72 29.92 3.25
C GLN A 53 14.02 30.79 2.02
N LYS A 54 14.94 30.35 1.15
CA LYS A 54 15.27 31.01 -0.13
C LYS A 54 14.28 30.68 -1.25
N GLY A 55 13.28 29.81 -1.02
CA GLY A 55 12.32 29.37 -2.02
C GLY A 55 12.84 28.35 -3.03
N LEU A 56 13.99 27.72 -2.78
CA LEU A 56 14.55 26.67 -3.64
C LEU A 56 13.89 25.30 -3.41
N ILE A 57 13.31 25.08 -2.24
CA ILE A 57 12.53 23.90 -1.89
C ILE A 57 11.06 24.31 -1.82
N HIS A 58 10.21 23.62 -2.58
CA HIS A 58 8.79 23.90 -2.68
C HIS A 58 7.96 23.02 -1.74
N GLY A 59 6.82 23.55 -1.29
CA GLY A 59 5.92 22.83 -0.38
C GLY A 59 6.48 22.73 1.05
N ALA A 60 6.00 21.73 1.80
CA ALA A 60 6.41 21.52 3.17
C ALA A 60 7.79 20.86 3.27
N CYS A 61 8.65 21.35 4.14
CA CYS A 61 9.95 20.79 4.45
C CYS A 61 10.00 20.43 5.95
N HIS A 62 10.12 19.15 6.26
CA HIS A 62 10.11 18.63 7.62
C HIS A 62 11.51 18.19 8.02
N THR A 63 12.26 19.03 8.71
CA THR A 63 13.63 18.75 9.11
C THR A 63 13.73 17.81 10.30
N TYR A 64 14.77 16.99 10.35
CA TYR A 64 15.02 15.95 11.37
C TYR A 64 15.96 16.46 12.50
N VAL A 65 16.10 17.77 12.66
CA VAL A 65 17.01 18.39 13.61
C VAL A 65 16.58 18.17 15.07
N GLY A 66 17.46 17.54 15.84
CA GLY A 66 17.26 17.18 17.25
C GLY A 66 17.07 15.68 17.47
N GLU A 67 16.75 14.91 16.45
CA GLU A 67 16.39 13.48 16.52
C GLU A 67 17.48 12.56 15.91
N GLU A 68 18.63 13.10 15.51
CA GLU A 68 19.67 12.43 14.71
C GLU A 68 20.21 11.13 15.29
N ALA A 69 20.19 11.02 16.63
CA ALA A 69 20.71 9.83 17.32
C ALA A 69 19.87 8.58 17.05
N VAL A 70 18.54 8.75 16.82
CA VAL A 70 17.64 7.61 16.56
C VAL A 70 17.99 7.00 15.21
N ALA A 71 18.01 7.78 14.15
CA ALA A 71 18.37 7.32 12.81
C ALA A 71 19.79 6.73 12.77
N ALA A 72 20.78 7.44 13.35
CA ALA A 72 22.18 7.02 13.35
C ALA A 72 22.42 5.72 14.14
N GLY A 73 21.79 5.59 15.31
CA GLY A 73 21.90 4.42 16.18
C GLY A 73 21.30 3.18 15.55
N VAL A 74 20.07 3.28 15.04
CA VAL A 74 19.35 2.15 14.41
C VAL A 74 20.01 1.73 13.10
N CYS A 75 20.21 2.67 12.16
CA CYS A 75 20.78 2.35 10.84
C CYS A 75 22.25 1.89 10.91
N GLY A 76 22.94 2.15 12.02
CA GLY A 76 24.28 1.63 12.26
C GLY A 76 24.40 0.11 12.27
N HIS A 77 23.34 -0.59 12.61
CA HIS A 77 23.26 -2.07 12.69
C HIS A 77 22.60 -2.72 11.48
N LEU A 78 22.14 -1.93 10.50
CA LEU A 78 21.47 -2.45 9.31
C LEU A 78 22.47 -2.76 8.19
N LYS A 79 22.23 -3.86 7.48
CA LYS A 79 22.89 -4.17 6.21
C LYS A 79 22.30 -3.30 5.09
N VAL A 80 22.99 -3.23 3.94
CA VAL A 80 22.51 -2.45 2.78
C VAL A 80 21.15 -2.97 2.29
N ASP A 81 20.94 -4.28 2.33
CA ASP A 81 19.73 -4.94 1.85
C ASP A 81 18.63 -5.14 2.91
N ASP A 82 18.87 -4.72 4.17
CA ASP A 82 17.78 -4.49 5.12
C ASP A 82 16.96 -3.28 4.69
N VAL A 83 15.67 -3.27 4.99
CA VAL A 83 14.77 -2.25 4.46
C VAL A 83 14.23 -1.31 5.53
N VAL A 84 14.07 -0.05 5.15
CA VAL A 84 13.55 1.02 6.01
C VAL A 84 12.33 1.66 5.37
N PHE A 85 11.28 1.80 6.17
CA PHE A 85 10.08 2.58 5.88
C PHE A 85 9.97 3.72 6.89
N SER A 86 9.57 4.90 6.44
CA SER A 86 9.65 6.09 7.28
C SER A 86 8.46 7.04 7.07
N THR A 87 8.53 8.19 7.74
CA THR A 87 7.51 9.23 7.82
C THR A 87 7.82 10.42 6.90
N HIS A 88 7.00 11.47 7.01
CA HIS A 88 7.22 12.77 6.38
C HIS A 88 8.54 13.44 6.82
N ARG A 89 9.11 13.08 7.99
CA ARG A 89 10.40 13.57 8.52
C ARG A 89 11.52 12.56 8.22
N GLY A 90 11.58 12.08 6.98
CA GLY A 90 12.41 10.95 6.60
C GLY A 90 13.81 11.29 6.10
N HIS A 91 14.23 12.55 6.05
CA HIS A 91 15.55 12.93 5.53
C HIS A 91 16.69 12.29 6.33
N GLY A 92 16.60 12.36 7.67
CA GLY A 92 17.58 11.73 8.56
C GLY A 92 17.68 10.23 8.36
N HIS A 93 16.55 9.54 8.21
CA HIS A 93 16.51 8.10 7.96
C HIS A 93 17.13 7.74 6.59
N ALA A 94 16.80 8.52 5.55
CA ALA A 94 17.33 8.33 4.21
C ALA A 94 18.87 8.48 4.21
N LEU A 95 19.40 9.55 4.80
CA LEU A 95 20.84 9.78 4.92
C LEU A 95 21.52 8.70 5.76
N ALA A 96 20.94 8.31 6.91
CA ALA A 96 21.49 7.27 7.78
C ALA A 96 21.50 5.90 7.10
N LYS A 97 20.52 5.61 6.24
CA LYS A 97 20.42 4.36 5.47
C LYS A 97 21.37 4.33 4.26
N GLY A 98 21.92 5.48 3.86
CA GLY A 98 22.94 5.56 2.81
C GLY A 98 22.50 6.27 1.53
N VAL A 99 21.37 6.96 1.53
CA VAL A 99 21.01 7.85 0.40
C VAL A 99 22.05 8.96 0.29
N PRO A 100 22.68 9.17 -0.90
CA PRO A 100 23.65 10.23 -1.07
C PRO A 100 23.06 11.62 -0.83
N PRO A 101 23.75 12.53 -0.11
CA PRO A 101 23.27 13.90 0.09
C PRO A 101 22.93 14.65 -1.21
N ARG A 102 23.68 14.38 -2.30
CA ARG A 102 23.40 14.96 -3.63
C ARG A 102 22.03 14.57 -4.16
N GLU A 103 21.66 13.28 -4.04
CA GLU A 103 20.39 12.78 -4.52
C GLU A 103 19.21 13.25 -3.64
N LEU A 104 19.44 13.35 -2.32
CA LEU A 104 18.44 13.89 -1.40
C LEU A 104 18.18 15.37 -1.69
N ALA A 105 19.24 16.20 -1.78
CA ALA A 105 19.11 17.61 -2.07
C ALA A 105 18.44 17.86 -3.45
N ALA A 106 18.87 17.11 -4.48
CA ALA A 106 18.28 17.20 -5.80
C ALA A 106 16.78 16.83 -5.80
N GLU A 107 16.36 15.85 -4.98
CA GLU A 107 14.94 15.51 -4.85
C GLU A 107 14.12 16.65 -4.24
N LEU A 108 14.60 17.28 -3.17
CA LEU A 108 13.90 18.38 -2.54
C LEU A 108 13.86 19.63 -3.43
N PHE A 109 14.84 19.79 -4.33
CA PHE A 109 14.86 20.82 -5.36
C PHE A 109 14.01 20.46 -6.60
N GLY A 110 13.38 19.29 -6.61
CA GLY A 110 12.52 18.79 -7.69
C GLY A 110 13.27 18.39 -8.95
N ARG A 111 14.52 17.96 -8.85
CA ARG A 111 15.41 17.67 -9.97
C ARG A 111 15.36 16.20 -10.39
N VAL A 112 15.63 15.94 -11.68
CA VAL A 112 15.61 14.57 -12.24
C VAL A 112 16.68 13.66 -11.64
N THR A 113 17.75 14.23 -11.08
CA THR A 113 18.84 13.52 -10.39
C THR A 113 18.52 13.17 -8.93
N GLY A 114 17.33 13.55 -8.45
CA GLY A 114 16.86 13.22 -7.11
C GLY A 114 16.54 11.75 -6.94
N CYS A 115 16.55 11.28 -5.69
CA CYS A 115 16.31 9.87 -5.33
C CYS A 115 14.91 9.38 -5.72
N SER A 116 13.93 10.23 -5.97
CA SER A 116 12.61 9.93 -6.56
C SER A 116 12.40 10.63 -7.90
N ARG A 117 13.48 11.12 -8.51
CA ARG A 117 13.52 11.81 -9.81
C ARG A 117 12.58 13.03 -9.88
N GLY A 118 12.49 13.77 -8.78
CA GLY A 118 11.67 14.98 -8.66
C GLY A 118 10.16 14.73 -8.49
N ARG A 119 9.74 13.50 -8.19
CA ARG A 119 8.31 13.14 -7.97
C ARG A 119 7.90 13.09 -6.50
N GLY A 120 8.85 13.01 -5.59
CA GLY A 120 8.60 12.78 -4.17
C GLY A 120 8.70 14.04 -3.31
N GLY A 121 9.68 14.89 -3.56
CA GLY A 121 10.01 16.02 -2.71
C GLY A 121 10.38 15.62 -1.29
N SER A 122 10.13 16.49 -0.30
CA SER A 122 10.55 16.29 1.08
C SER A 122 9.98 15.02 1.75
N MET A 123 8.75 14.61 1.41
CA MET A 123 8.02 13.59 2.17
C MET A 123 7.94 12.22 1.50
N HIS A 124 8.43 12.05 0.28
CA HIS A 124 8.27 10.81 -0.49
C HIS A 124 9.60 10.40 -1.15
N LEU A 125 10.55 10.00 -0.30
CA LEU A 125 11.92 9.62 -0.69
C LEU A 125 11.99 8.11 -0.92
N PHE A 126 12.50 7.69 -2.07
CA PHE A 126 12.67 6.29 -2.44
C PHE A 126 14.09 6.05 -2.95
N ALA A 127 14.81 5.11 -2.36
CA ALA A 127 16.11 4.63 -2.80
C ALA A 127 16.24 3.14 -2.47
N PRO A 128 15.48 2.27 -3.19
CA PRO A 128 15.43 0.84 -2.90
C PRO A 128 16.79 0.14 -3.03
N GLU A 129 17.72 0.69 -3.83
CA GLU A 129 19.09 0.19 -4.00
C GLU A 129 19.92 0.23 -2.72
N VAL A 130 19.60 1.11 -1.79
CA VAL A 130 20.20 1.15 -0.44
C VAL A 130 19.24 0.68 0.65
N GLY A 131 18.07 0.11 0.27
CA GLY A 131 17.05 -0.36 1.20
C GLY A 131 16.16 0.72 1.80
N MET A 132 16.20 1.97 1.29
CA MET A 132 15.22 3.00 1.66
C MET A 132 13.96 2.83 0.80
N MET A 133 12.96 2.12 1.34
CA MET A 133 11.78 1.68 0.56
C MET A 133 10.72 2.77 0.43
N GLY A 134 10.74 3.78 1.27
CA GLY A 134 9.91 4.95 1.12
C GLY A 134 9.66 5.72 2.41
N THR A 135 9.45 7.02 2.24
CA THR A 135 8.86 7.90 3.26
C THR A 135 7.43 8.23 2.86
N SER A 136 6.60 8.64 3.80
CA SER A 136 5.19 8.92 3.53
C SER A 136 4.67 10.12 4.33
N GLY A 137 3.94 11.00 3.65
CA GLY A 137 3.15 12.05 4.31
C GLY A 137 1.91 11.52 5.02
N ILE A 138 1.50 10.27 4.76
CA ILE A 138 0.37 9.63 5.43
C ILE A 138 0.87 8.91 6.69
N VAL A 139 0.23 9.19 7.83
CA VAL A 139 0.60 8.63 9.13
C VAL A 139 0.12 7.18 9.27
N GLY A 140 1.04 6.27 9.61
CA GLY A 140 0.72 4.87 9.93
C GLY A 140 1.15 3.82 8.89
N PRO A 141 1.02 4.02 7.55
CA PRO A 141 1.32 3.00 6.56
C PRO A 141 2.72 2.38 6.63
N CYS A 142 3.74 3.14 7.02
CA CYS A 142 5.11 2.63 7.17
C CYS A 142 5.19 1.42 8.14
N ILE A 143 4.33 1.38 9.16
CA ILE A 143 4.24 0.28 10.13
C ILE A 143 3.73 -0.99 9.44
N LEU A 144 2.67 -0.88 8.65
CA LEU A 144 2.08 -1.99 7.90
C LEU A 144 3.02 -2.48 6.79
N GLN A 145 3.65 -1.54 6.08
CA GLN A 145 4.61 -1.86 5.02
C GLN A 145 5.84 -2.59 5.58
N ALA A 146 6.37 -2.18 6.72
CA ALA A 146 7.47 -2.90 7.37
C ALA A 146 7.04 -4.31 7.82
N ALA A 147 5.82 -4.47 8.36
CA ALA A 147 5.27 -5.78 8.64
C ALA A 147 5.17 -6.65 7.37
N GLY A 148 4.77 -6.04 6.24
CA GLY A 148 4.71 -6.71 4.94
C GLY A 148 6.08 -7.14 4.41
N ALA A 149 7.08 -6.30 4.53
CA ALA A 149 8.46 -6.66 4.20
C ALA A 149 8.95 -7.82 5.08
N GLY A 150 8.67 -7.76 6.38
CA GLY A 150 8.99 -8.86 7.30
C GLY A 150 8.29 -10.17 6.92
N TYR A 151 7.03 -10.10 6.48
CA TYR A 151 6.30 -11.27 5.98
C TYR A 151 6.95 -11.84 4.70
N SER A 152 7.31 -10.97 3.77
CA SER A 152 8.04 -11.32 2.56
C SER A 152 9.36 -12.03 2.89
N PHE A 153 10.16 -11.49 3.80
CA PHE A 153 11.42 -12.10 4.21
C PHE A 153 11.23 -13.47 4.84
N LYS A 154 10.21 -13.64 5.66
CA LYS A 154 9.84 -14.95 6.22
C LYS A 154 9.43 -15.95 5.14
N LEU A 155 8.59 -15.54 4.18
CA LEU A 155 8.17 -16.39 3.06
C LEU A 155 9.35 -16.81 2.20
N LEU A 156 10.25 -15.87 1.89
CA LEU A 156 11.45 -16.08 1.06
C LEU A 156 12.62 -16.70 1.83
N LYS A 157 12.47 -16.96 3.14
CA LYS A 157 13.51 -17.49 4.04
C LYS A 157 14.79 -16.66 4.03
N SER A 158 14.66 -15.34 4.00
CA SER A 158 15.73 -14.37 4.02
C SER A 158 16.10 -13.99 5.45
N ASP A 159 17.37 -13.61 5.70
CA ASP A 159 17.87 -13.09 6.97
C ASP A 159 17.71 -11.56 7.10
N LYS A 160 17.07 -10.91 6.12
CA LYS A 160 16.84 -9.47 6.11
C LYS A 160 15.89 -9.04 7.22
N VAL A 161 16.03 -7.78 7.62
CA VAL A 161 15.21 -7.13 8.64
C VAL A 161 14.50 -5.93 8.04
N ALA A 162 13.27 -5.69 8.45
CA ALA A 162 12.52 -4.50 8.12
C ALA A 162 12.44 -3.55 9.32
N VAL A 163 12.53 -2.25 9.08
CA VAL A 163 12.42 -1.21 10.09
C VAL A 163 11.33 -0.22 9.71
N ALA A 164 10.42 0.05 10.64
CA ALA A 164 9.48 1.17 10.55
C ALA A 164 9.90 2.26 11.54
N PHE A 165 10.21 3.46 11.04
CA PHE A 165 10.29 4.66 11.88
C PHE A 165 8.94 5.38 11.85
N PHE A 166 8.44 5.78 13.01
CA PHE A 166 7.17 6.52 13.14
C PHE A 166 7.17 7.39 14.40
N GLY A 167 6.43 8.49 14.35
CA GLY A 167 6.26 9.39 15.51
C GLY A 167 5.22 8.90 16.50
N ASP A 168 5.20 9.51 17.68
CA ASP A 168 4.21 9.28 18.74
C ASP A 168 2.76 9.50 18.29
N GLY A 169 2.52 10.40 17.33
CA GLY A 169 1.19 10.58 16.74
C GLY A 169 0.65 9.34 16.01
N ALA A 170 1.52 8.46 15.51
CA ALA A 170 1.10 7.26 14.80
C ALA A 170 0.54 6.16 15.73
N VAL A 171 0.85 6.18 17.02
CA VAL A 171 0.46 5.11 17.96
C VAL A 171 -1.03 5.08 18.29
N ASN A 172 -1.77 6.11 17.89
CA ASN A 172 -3.23 6.17 18.00
C ASN A 172 -3.95 5.74 16.71
N ASN A 173 -3.20 5.47 15.65
CA ASN A 173 -3.72 5.05 14.36
C ASN A 173 -3.95 3.52 14.34
N GLY A 174 -5.03 3.04 13.69
CA GLY A 174 -5.31 1.62 13.55
C GLY A 174 -4.13 0.81 12.99
N ALA A 175 -3.37 1.38 12.06
CA ALA A 175 -2.17 0.76 11.48
C ALA A 175 -1.13 0.33 12.52
N PHE A 176 -0.96 1.09 13.62
CA PHE A 176 -0.08 0.71 14.73
C PHE A 176 -0.57 -0.58 15.39
N HIS A 177 -1.84 -0.62 15.78
CA HIS A 177 -2.42 -1.76 16.49
C HIS A 177 -2.45 -3.02 15.64
N GLU A 178 -2.89 -2.90 14.40
CA GLU A 178 -2.99 -4.00 13.45
C GLU A 178 -1.61 -4.52 13.04
N GLY A 179 -0.68 -3.62 12.72
CA GLY A 179 0.68 -3.96 12.30
C GLY A 179 1.48 -4.68 13.40
N LEU A 180 1.43 -4.19 14.64
CA LEU A 180 2.13 -4.84 15.77
C LEU A 180 1.50 -6.19 16.09
N ASN A 181 0.17 -6.30 16.08
CA ASN A 181 -0.53 -7.56 16.31
C ASN A 181 -0.14 -8.62 15.28
N MET A 182 -0.19 -8.29 13.98
CA MET A 182 0.22 -9.21 12.91
C MET A 182 1.70 -9.60 13.02
N ALA A 183 2.57 -8.65 13.34
CA ALA A 183 3.98 -8.93 13.53
C ALA A 183 4.24 -9.88 14.72
N GLY A 184 3.46 -9.75 15.79
CA GLY A 184 3.51 -10.65 16.94
C GLY A 184 3.02 -12.06 16.61
N ILE A 185 1.83 -12.19 15.99
CA ILE A 185 1.22 -13.47 15.60
C ILE A 185 2.19 -14.29 14.73
N TRP A 186 2.80 -13.63 13.75
CA TRP A 186 3.64 -14.34 12.75
C TRP A 186 5.13 -14.26 13.05
N LYS A 187 5.55 -13.66 14.18
CA LYS A 187 6.97 -13.49 14.55
C LYS A 187 7.79 -12.91 13.39
N LEU A 188 7.37 -11.75 12.90
CA LEU A 188 7.99 -11.13 11.73
C LEU A 188 9.31 -10.47 12.11
N PRO A 189 10.36 -10.48 11.24
CA PRO A 189 11.64 -9.84 11.48
C PRO A 189 11.54 -8.32 11.28
N VAL A 190 10.90 -7.63 12.23
CA VAL A 190 10.58 -6.19 12.14
C VAL A 190 11.01 -5.45 13.40
N LEU A 191 11.63 -4.30 13.23
CA LEU A 191 11.85 -3.31 14.27
C LEU A 191 10.85 -2.16 14.11
N PHE A 192 10.07 -1.91 15.15
CA PHE A 192 9.16 -0.77 15.24
C PHE A 192 9.81 0.31 16.11
N ILE A 193 10.25 1.42 15.49
CA ILE A 193 10.99 2.50 16.16
C ILE A 193 10.06 3.70 16.28
N CYS A 194 9.61 3.97 17.50
CA CYS A 194 8.81 5.13 17.82
C CYS A 194 9.69 6.31 18.23
N GLU A 195 9.71 7.36 17.41
CA GLU A 195 10.34 8.63 17.72
C GLU A 195 9.34 9.47 18.52
N ASN A 196 9.31 9.27 19.84
CA ASN A 196 8.43 10.02 20.71
C ASN A 196 9.05 11.39 21.01
N ASN A 197 8.75 12.35 20.13
CA ASN A 197 9.18 13.74 20.24
C ASN A 197 8.15 14.64 20.96
N GLU A 198 7.17 14.01 21.64
CA GLU A 198 6.16 14.60 22.50
C GLU A 198 5.03 15.36 21.77
N PHE A 199 5.06 15.47 20.43
CA PHE A 199 4.06 16.22 19.68
C PHE A 199 3.65 15.55 18.39
N ALA A 200 2.35 15.24 18.29
CA ALA A 200 1.69 14.88 17.02
C ALA A 200 1.26 16.18 16.31
N THR A 201 2.05 16.63 15.34
CA THR A 201 1.96 17.97 14.74
C THR A 201 2.14 19.03 15.82
N GLU A 202 1.05 19.55 16.39
CA GLU A 202 1.01 20.57 17.46
C GLU A 202 0.32 20.05 18.73
N VAL A 203 -0.22 18.82 18.68
CA VAL A 203 -0.93 18.23 19.81
C VAL A 203 0.04 17.50 20.72
N PRO A 204 0.12 17.84 22.01
CA PRO A 204 0.95 17.13 22.97
C PRO A 204 0.57 15.66 23.06
N PHE A 205 1.57 14.74 23.01
CA PHE A 205 1.32 13.32 23.11
C PHE A 205 0.62 12.93 24.41
N ALA A 206 0.98 13.56 25.53
CA ALA A 206 0.34 13.35 26.83
C ALA A 206 -1.16 13.68 26.83
N TYR A 207 -1.62 14.59 25.96
CA TYR A 207 -3.03 14.89 25.77
C TYR A 207 -3.75 13.86 24.90
N SER A 208 -3.08 13.38 23.85
CA SER A 208 -3.69 12.51 22.83
C SER A 208 -3.59 11.01 23.14
N ALA A 209 -2.89 10.61 24.20
CA ALA A 209 -2.67 9.21 24.56
C ALA A 209 -3.17 8.93 25.99
N GLY A 210 -4.18 8.04 26.12
CA GLY A 210 -4.68 7.60 27.43
C GLY A 210 -3.62 6.89 28.28
N ASN A 211 -2.67 6.21 27.64
CA ASN A 211 -1.43 5.69 28.23
C ASN A 211 -0.23 6.27 27.46
N PRO A 212 0.59 7.15 28.06
CA PRO A 212 1.71 7.80 27.39
C PRO A 212 2.94 6.89 27.20
N SER A 213 2.94 5.67 27.74
CA SER A 213 4.00 4.69 27.50
C SER A 213 3.75 3.95 26.18
N VAL A 214 4.54 4.26 25.16
CA VAL A 214 4.48 3.53 23.89
C VAL A 214 5.13 2.16 24.03
N ALA A 215 6.31 2.07 24.66
CA ALA A 215 7.01 0.81 24.92
C ALA A 215 6.15 -0.18 25.71
N GLY A 216 5.37 0.30 26.68
CA GLY A 216 4.45 -0.54 27.48
C GLY A 216 3.32 -1.16 26.66
N ARG A 217 2.97 -0.61 25.51
CA ARG A 217 1.93 -1.19 24.62
C ARG A 217 2.39 -2.48 23.93
N ALA A 218 3.70 -2.72 23.84
CA ALA A 218 4.26 -3.92 23.20
C ALA A 218 3.77 -5.23 23.82
N GLU A 219 3.59 -5.26 25.13
CA GLU A 219 3.10 -6.42 25.88
C GLU A 219 1.73 -6.89 25.37
N SER A 220 0.85 -5.96 24.98
CA SER A 220 -0.48 -6.28 24.44
C SER A 220 -0.44 -7.08 23.13
N TYR A 221 0.68 -7.07 22.43
CA TYR A 221 0.90 -7.79 21.16
C TYR A 221 1.90 -8.95 21.32
N GLY A 222 2.31 -9.26 22.56
CA GLY A 222 3.32 -10.29 22.81
C GLY A 222 4.71 -9.94 22.31
N LEU A 223 5.04 -8.65 22.21
CA LEU A 223 6.34 -8.15 21.76
C LEU A 223 7.17 -7.62 22.93
N PRO A 224 8.50 -7.69 22.88
CA PRO A 224 9.35 -6.92 23.78
C PRO A 224 9.25 -5.43 23.45
N GLY A 225 9.17 -4.59 24.49
CA GLY A 225 9.15 -3.13 24.41
C GLY A 225 10.34 -2.53 25.15
N PHE A 226 11.11 -1.66 24.49
CA PHE A 226 12.24 -0.94 25.08
C PHE A 226 11.97 0.55 25.10
N LEU A 227 12.21 1.19 26.26
CA LEU A 227 12.22 2.64 26.40
C LEU A 227 13.66 3.12 26.49
N VAL A 228 14.08 4.00 25.58
CA VAL A 228 15.45 4.53 25.53
C VAL A 228 15.47 6.06 25.46
N ASP A 229 16.55 6.68 25.94
CA ASP A 229 16.88 8.07 25.68
C ASP A 229 17.28 8.22 24.20
N GLY A 230 16.37 8.76 23.39
CA GLY A 230 16.55 8.96 21.94
C GLY A 230 17.60 10.01 21.58
N ASN A 231 18.12 10.76 22.56
CA ASN A 231 19.25 11.68 22.39
C ASN A 231 20.58 11.08 22.85
N ASP A 232 20.59 9.79 23.23
CA ASP A 232 21.80 8.98 23.47
C ASP A 232 21.97 7.94 22.35
N VAL A 233 22.82 8.26 21.36
CA VAL A 233 23.05 7.34 20.23
C VAL A 233 23.57 5.97 20.68
N LEU A 234 24.30 5.86 21.79
CA LEU A 234 24.81 4.60 22.31
C LEU A 234 23.69 3.76 22.95
N ALA A 235 22.75 4.40 23.62
CA ALA A 235 21.57 3.71 24.15
C ALA A 235 20.66 3.20 23.02
N VAL A 236 20.43 4.03 22.01
CA VAL A 236 19.68 3.64 20.82
C VAL A 236 20.37 2.48 20.08
N ALA A 237 21.68 2.59 19.84
CA ALA A 237 22.46 1.56 19.15
C ALA A 237 22.39 0.19 19.87
N ARG A 238 22.57 0.16 21.19
CA ARG A 238 22.46 -1.09 21.98
C ARG A 238 21.06 -1.72 21.88
N ALA A 239 20.00 -0.91 21.96
CA ALA A 239 18.64 -1.43 21.83
C ALA A 239 18.38 -1.95 20.41
N ALA A 240 18.88 -1.25 19.40
CA ALA A 240 18.77 -1.66 18.00
C ALA A 240 19.54 -2.94 17.70
N GLU A 241 20.76 -3.10 18.23
CA GLU A 241 21.57 -4.32 18.11
C GLU A 241 20.80 -5.54 18.60
N VAL A 242 20.29 -5.50 19.83
CA VAL A 242 19.48 -6.58 20.42
C VAL A 242 18.24 -6.88 19.55
N ALA A 243 17.55 -5.85 19.08
CA ALA A 243 16.35 -6.02 18.27
C ALA A 243 16.66 -6.63 16.89
N VAL A 244 17.75 -6.21 16.24
CA VAL A 244 18.21 -6.78 14.96
C VAL A 244 18.62 -8.25 15.11
N GLU A 245 19.37 -8.58 16.16
CA GLU A 245 19.77 -9.96 16.45
C GLU A 245 18.56 -10.87 16.66
N ARG A 246 17.58 -10.44 17.48
CA ARG A 246 16.32 -11.16 17.69
C ARG A 246 15.57 -11.39 16.39
N ALA A 247 15.43 -10.32 15.57
CA ALA A 247 14.73 -10.40 14.29
C ALA A 247 15.40 -11.42 13.35
N ARG A 248 16.74 -11.39 13.23
CA ARG A 248 17.51 -12.34 12.39
C ARG A 248 17.46 -13.77 12.93
N ALA A 249 17.38 -13.94 14.26
CA ALA A 249 17.22 -15.25 14.89
C ALA A 249 15.80 -15.84 14.72
N GLY A 250 14.85 -15.08 14.10
CA GLY A 250 13.46 -15.51 13.93
C GLY A 250 12.63 -15.45 15.22
N GLU A 251 13.09 -14.73 16.24
CA GLU A 251 12.38 -14.57 17.51
C GLU A 251 11.22 -13.55 17.43
N GLY A 252 11.13 -12.81 16.33
CA GLY A 252 10.04 -11.88 16.04
C GLY A 252 10.39 -10.42 16.22
N ALA A 253 9.35 -9.58 16.15
CA ALA A 253 9.48 -8.13 16.16
C ALA A 253 9.81 -7.56 17.56
N THR A 254 10.29 -6.32 17.58
CA THR A 254 10.59 -5.54 18.79
C THR A 254 10.07 -4.11 18.62
N LEU A 255 9.47 -3.54 19.67
CA LEU A 255 9.08 -2.13 19.73
C LEU A 255 10.11 -1.35 20.57
N ILE A 256 10.68 -0.30 20.00
CA ILE A 256 11.62 0.61 20.70
C ILE A 256 10.99 2.01 20.73
N GLU A 257 10.73 2.54 21.92
CA GLU A 257 10.33 3.91 22.14
C GLU A 257 11.57 4.76 22.42
N CYS A 258 11.91 5.67 21.52
CA CYS A 258 13.01 6.63 21.67
C CYS A 258 12.44 7.98 22.12
N LYS A 259 12.67 8.36 23.37
CA LYS A 259 12.32 9.70 23.88
C LYS A 259 13.27 10.72 23.30
N THR A 260 12.77 11.61 22.46
CA THR A 260 13.55 12.61 21.74
C THR A 260 12.76 13.92 21.61
N TYR A 261 13.26 14.88 20.84
CA TYR A 261 12.57 16.16 20.65
C TYR A 261 13.03 16.84 19.36
N ARG A 262 12.07 17.29 18.56
CA ARG A 262 12.37 18.14 17.42
C ARG A 262 12.65 19.58 17.89
N THR A 263 13.86 20.08 17.65
CA THR A 263 14.26 21.44 18.07
C THR A 263 13.88 22.54 17.07
N ARG A 264 13.23 22.16 15.96
CA ARG A 264 12.67 23.06 14.94
C ARG A 264 11.14 22.91 14.87
N PRO A 265 10.43 23.82 14.18
CA PRO A 265 8.98 23.70 13.96
C PRO A 265 8.57 22.36 13.35
N HIS A 266 7.28 22.05 13.36
CA HIS A 266 6.77 20.84 12.70
C HIS A 266 7.17 20.77 11.23
N ALA A 267 7.05 21.87 10.51
CA ALA A 267 7.64 22.08 9.18
C ALA A 267 8.25 23.48 9.12
N GLU A 268 9.26 23.67 8.28
CA GLU A 268 9.91 24.95 8.10
C GLU A 268 8.90 26.02 7.64
N GLY A 269 8.95 27.21 8.29
CA GLY A 269 8.02 28.29 8.03
C GLY A 269 6.69 28.24 8.81
N MET A 270 6.41 27.17 9.55
CA MET A 270 5.24 27.12 10.44
C MET A 270 5.50 27.85 11.76
N GLY A 271 4.42 28.35 12.39
CA GLY A 271 4.46 28.88 13.75
C GLY A 271 4.83 27.79 14.75
N ASP A 272 5.66 28.12 15.74
CA ASP A 272 6.22 27.11 16.64
C ASP A 272 5.84 27.32 18.11
N TYR A 273 5.62 28.55 18.52
CA TYR A 273 5.44 28.91 19.93
C TYR A 273 3.98 29.16 20.32
N SER A 274 3.04 28.61 19.57
CA SER A 274 1.61 28.59 19.89
C SER A 274 1.23 27.39 20.77
N TYR A 275 2.01 26.29 20.71
CA TYR A 275 1.71 25.03 21.40
C TYR A 275 2.86 24.56 22.32
N ARG A 276 4.05 25.15 22.23
CA ARG A 276 5.21 24.90 23.11
C ARG A 276 5.96 26.18 23.41
N THR A 277 6.79 26.18 24.46
CA THR A 277 7.54 27.37 24.88
C THR A 277 8.96 27.38 24.31
N ARG A 278 9.57 28.57 24.25
CA ARG A 278 11.00 28.71 23.88
C ARG A 278 11.89 28.01 24.90
N ASP A 279 11.57 28.10 26.18
CA ASP A 279 12.35 27.50 27.24
C ASP A 279 12.40 25.96 27.12
N GLN A 280 11.28 25.33 26.74
CA GLN A 280 11.26 23.89 26.45
C GLN A 280 12.22 23.54 25.31
N VAL A 281 12.21 24.30 24.23
CA VAL A 281 13.12 24.06 23.08
C VAL A 281 14.58 24.24 23.51
N GLU A 282 14.90 25.30 24.26
CA GLU A 282 16.28 25.57 24.73
C GLU A 282 16.74 24.49 25.71
N GLU A 283 15.87 24.01 26.62
CA GLU A 283 16.20 22.89 27.49
C GLU A 283 16.60 21.65 26.69
N TRP A 284 15.80 21.27 25.66
CA TRP A 284 16.12 20.11 24.84
C TRP A 284 17.38 20.28 23.98
N LYS A 285 17.73 21.51 23.57
CA LYS A 285 19.00 21.79 22.91
C LYS A 285 20.22 21.46 23.78
N THR A 286 20.10 21.56 25.12
CA THR A 286 21.18 21.17 26.03
C THR A 286 21.46 19.66 26.01
N ARG A 287 20.50 18.86 25.53
CA ARG A 287 20.58 17.40 25.38
C ARG A 287 20.97 16.99 23.95
N CYS A 288 21.62 17.87 23.18
CA CYS A 288 22.00 17.62 21.78
C CYS A 288 22.81 16.33 21.65
N PRO A 289 22.34 15.36 20.82
CA PRO A 289 23.00 14.05 20.70
C PRO A 289 24.42 14.14 20.13
N ILE A 290 24.66 15.08 19.24
CA ILE A 290 25.98 15.29 18.63
C ILE A 290 26.99 15.80 19.67
N VAL A 291 26.60 16.80 20.45
CA VAL A 291 27.45 17.36 21.53
C VAL A 291 27.74 16.30 22.58
N ARG A 292 26.75 15.45 22.90
CA ARG A 292 26.89 14.35 23.85
C ARG A 292 27.90 13.32 23.36
N LEU A 293 27.81 12.84 22.13
CA LEU A 293 28.76 11.87 21.59
C LEU A 293 30.17 12.48 21.42
N ARG A 294 30.26 13.75 20.97
CA ARG A 294 31.53 14.45 20.88
C ARG A 294 32.27 14.48 22.22
N ARG A 295 31.54 14.75 23.31
CA ARG A 295 32.10 14.73 24.66
C ARG A 295 32.64 13.34 25.03
N VAL A 296 31.86 12.27 24.78
CA VAL A 296 32.29 10.89 25.03
C VAL A 296 33.57 10.57 24.26
N LEU A 297 33.63 10.89 22.97
CA LEU A 297 34.82 10.63 22.13
C LEU A 297 36.08 11.29 22.68
N VAL A 298 35.97 12.53 23.18
CA VAL A 298 37.10 13.26 23.74
C VAL A 298 37.48 12.79 25.14
N GLU A 299 36.51 12.62 26.05
CA GLU A 299 36.74 12.19 27.45
C GLU A 299 37.33 10.78 27.54
N GLU A 300 36.95 9.88 26.60
CA GLU A 300 37.51 8.53 26.53
C GLU A 300 38.80 8.44 25.68
N GLY A 301 39.29 9.55 25.15
CA GLY A 301 40.50 9.61 24.34
C GLY A 301 40.41 8.87 22.99
N LEU A 302 39.19 8.68 22.50
CA LEU A 302 38.92 7.98 21.22
C LEU A 302 39.10 8.88 20.01
N ALA A 303 38.94 10.22 20.17
CA ALA A 303 39.23 11.23 19.17
C ALA A 303 39.59 12.56 19.87
N ASP A 304 40.43 13.36 19.24
CA ASP A 304 40.71 14.71 19.72
C ASP A 304 39.84 15.77 19.02
N GLN A 305 39.90 17.02 19.51
CA GLN A 305 39.12 18.12 18.95
C GLN A 305 39.53 18.44 17.51
N ALA A 306 40.80 18.27 17.13
CA ALA A 306 41.29 18.56 15.80
C ALA A 306 40.72 17.55 14.78
N GLU A 307 40.71 16.26 15.13
CA GLU A 307 40.13 15.21 14.31
C GLU A 307 38.62 15.43 14.10
N LEU A 308 37.90 15.72 15.19
CA LEU A 308 36.45 15.97 15.09
C LEU A 308 36.14 17.22 14.28
N SER A 309 36.95 18.27 14.38
CA SER A 309 36.78 19.48 13.55
C SER A 309 37.05 19.20 12.07
N ALA A 310 38.06 18.40 11.75
CA ALA A 310 38.32 17.98 10.36
C ALA A 310 37.16 17.17 9.77
N ILE A 311 36.52 16.30 10.57
CA ILE A 311 35.30 15.58 10.17
C ILE A 311 34.16 16.55 9.89
N ASP A 312 33.96 17.56 10.74
CA ASP A 312 32.91 18.56 10.59
C ASP A 312 33.10 19.38 9.29
N GLU A 313 34.34 19.78 8.98
CA GLU A 313 34.69 20.51 7.76
C GLU A 313 34.51 19.66 6.50
N GLU A 314 34.93 18.40 6.52
CA GLU A 314 34.71 17.43 5.43
C GLU A 314 33.21 17.28 5.11
N ILE A 315 32.38 17.12 6.16
CA ILE A 315 30.94 16.95 6.01
C ILE A 315 30.29 18.23 5.47
N GLU A 316 30.66 19.40 6.02
CA GLU A 316 30.13 20.69 5.54
C GLU A 316 30.43 20.89 4.06
N ALA A 317 31.69 20.65 3.63
CA ALA A 317 32.09 20.77 2.23
C ALA A 317 31.27 19.83 1.33
N ARG A 318 31.04 18.58 1.77
CA ARG A 318 30.23 17.59 1.03
C ARG A 318 28.77 18.00 0.93
N ILE A 319 28.19 18.63 1.96
CA ILE A 319 26.80 19.09 1.92
C ILE A 319 26.66 20.33 1.03
N LEU A 320 27.60 21.27 1.07
CA LEU A 320 27.58 22.43 0.18
C LEU A 320 27.70 22.02 -1.29
N ASP A 321 28.57 21.05 -1.60
CA ASP A 321 28.69 20.45 -2.92
C ASP A 321 27.37 19.79 -3.36
N ALA A 322 26.67 19.08 -2.44
CA ALA A 322 25.37 18.47 -2.73
C ALA A 322 24.30 19.52 -3.11
N LEU A 323 24.29 20.68 -2.46
CA LEU A 323 23.37 21.76 -2.81
C LEU A 323 23.69 22.37 -4.16
N THR A 324 24.97 22.63 -4.43
CA THR A 324 25.42 23.12 -5.74
C THR A 324 25.02 22.15 -6.85
N PHE A 325 25.27 20.85 -6.66
CA PHE A 325 24.82 19.81 -7.58
C PHE A 325 23.30 19.83 -7.79
N ALA A 326 22.51 20.03 -6.74
CA ALA A 326 21.05 20.09 -6.83
C ALA A 326 20.59 21.34 -7.63
N GLU A 327 21.21 22.49 -7.42
CA GLU A 327 20.90 23.73 -8.16
C GLU A 327 21.21 23.60 -9.66
N GLU A 328 22.33 22.98 -10.00
CA GLU A 328 22.80 22.81 -11.38
C GLU A 328 22.11 21.65 -12.11
N SER A 329 21.47 20.73 -11.37
CA SER A 329 20.78 19.57 -11.94
C SER A 329 19.58 19.98 -12.80
N PRO A 330 19.30 19.26 -13.92
CA PRO A 330 18.17 19.57 -14.78
C PRO A 330 16.82 19.26 -14.14
N TRP A 331 15.80 19.98 -14.59
CA TRP A 331 14.41 19.66 -14.29
C TRP A 331 13.96 18.39 -15.02
N PRO A 332 13.01 17.61 -14.46
CA PRO A 332 12.36 16.55 -15.21
C PRO A 332 11.65 17.11 -16.46
N ALA A 333 11.71 16.38 -17.56
CA ALA A 333 10.99 16.75 -18.77
C ALA A 333 9.47 16.65 -18.56
N ALA A 334 8.71 17.66 -19.00
CA ALA A 334 7.26 17.78 -18.71
C ALA A 334 6.45 16.57 -19.21
N GLU A 335 6.82 15.99 -20.34
CA GLU A 335 6.20 14.79 -20.93
C GLU A 335 6.33 13.54 -20.05
N THR A 336 7.25 13.53 -19.09
CA THR A 336 7.39 12.44 -18.13
C THR A 336 6.41 12.53 -16.96
N ALA A 337 5.57 13.56 -16.88
CA ALA A 337 4.64 13.77 -15.77
C ALA A 337 3.66 12.61 -15.57
N THR A 338 3.24 11.94 -16.64
CA THR A 338 2.34 10.78 -16.60
C THR A 338 3.06 9.43 -16.67
N ALA A 339 4.39 9.43 -16.71
CA ALA A 339 5.16 8.19 -16.74
C ALA A 339 5.13 7.47 -15.39
N HIS A 340 5.29 6.13 -15.42
CA HIS A 340 5.39 5.28 -14.24
C HIS A 340 4.09 5.12 -13.40
N VAL A 341 2.94 5.57 -13.89
CA VAL A 341 1.64 5.30 -13.25
C VAL A 341 1.36 3.80 -13.28
N TYR A 342 1.68 3.16 -14.41
CA TYR A 342 1.58 1.73 -14.62
C TYR A 342 2.94 1.13 -14.98
N ALA A 343 3.08 -0.18 -14.73
CA ALA A 343 4.21 -0.95 -15.22
C ALA A 343 4.22 -1.00 -16.76
N GLN A 344 5.38 -1.30 -17.33
CA GLN A 344 5.44 -1.54 -18.78
C GLN A 344 4.50 -2.69 -19.16
N PRO A 345 3.68 -2.54 -20.21
CA PRO A 345 2.78 -3.59 -20.64
C PRO A 345 3.55 -4.87 -20.92
N ARG A 346 3.07 -5.97 -20.34
CA ARG A 346 3.56 -7.30 -20.65
C ARG A 346 2.70 -7.86 -21.77
N GLN A 347 3.33 -8.25 -22.88
CA GLN A 347 2.63 -8.98 -23.92
C GLN A 347 2.37 -10.41 -23.42
N ALA A 348 1.09 -10.78 -23.35
CA ALA A 348 0.68 -12.15 -23.14
C ALA A 348 0.52 -12.86 -24.49
N PRO A 349 0.78 -14.17 -24.57
CA PRO A 349 0.37 -14.96 -25.75
C PRO A 349 -1.14 -14.82 -25.95
N ALA A 350 -1.58 -14.71 -27.20
CA ALA A 350 -3.02 -14.66 -27.49
C ALA A 350 -3.73 -15.88 -26.85
N ALA A 351 -4.85 -15.60 -26.17
CA ALA A 351 -5.66 -16.67 -25.61
C ALA A 351 -6.11 -17.63 -26.73
N PRO A 352 -6.01 -18.95 -26.54
CA PRO A 352 -6.45 -19.89 -27.55
C PRO A 352 -7.96 -19.78 -27.76
N PRO A 353 -8.47 -20.06 -28.97
CA PRO A 353 -9.91 -20.19 -29.20
C PRO A 353 -10.50 -21.15 -28.16
N ASN A 354 -11.67 -20.82 -27.62
CA ASN A 354 -12.31 -21.68 -26.62
C ASN A 354 -13.02 -22.87 -27.29
N GLU A 355 -12.24 -23.84 -27.74
CA GLU A 355 -12.71 -25.10 -28.32
C GLU A 355 -12.86 -26.22 -27.29
N SER A 356 -12.72 -25.87 -25.99
CA SER A 356 -12.81 -26.85 -24.90
C SER A 356 -14.24 -27.43 -24.83
N LYS A 357 -14.29 -28.76 -24.64
CA LYS A 357 -15.54 -29.48 -24.32
C LYS A 357 -15.69 -29.71 -22.81
N ARG A 358 -14.70 -29.27 -22.01
CA ARG A 358 -14.71 -29.38 -20.56
C ARG A 358 -15.49 -28.21 -19.97
N GLU A 359 -16.59 -28.53 -19.29
CA GLU A 359 -17.45 -27.53 -18.64
C GLU A 359 -17.16 -27.50 -17.15
N ILE A 360 -16.82 -26.31 -16.62
CA ILE A 360 -16.58 -26.08 -15.18
C ILE A 360 -17.25 -24.78 -14.74
N THR A 361 -17.45 -24.63 -13.43
CA THR A 361 -17.99 -23.39 -12.86
C THR A 361 -16.96 -22.27 -12.84
N PHE A 362 -17.46 -21.04 -12.73
CA PHE A 362 -16.61 -19.85 -12.54
C PHE A 362 -15.66 -20.01 -11.34
N MET A 363 -16.19 -20.43 -10.16
CA MET A 363 -15.38 -20.68 -8.96
C MET A 363 -14.28 -21.70 -9.22
N LYS A 364 -14.57 -22.79 -9.94
CA LYS A 364 -13.56 -23.79 -10.28
C LYS A 364 -12.50 -23.26 -11.20
N ALA A 365 -12.87 -22.40 -12.16
CA ALA A 365 -11.96 -21.77 -13.11
C ALA A 365 -10.98 -20.82 -12.40
N THR A 366 -11.46 -19.99 -11.46
CA THR A 366 -10.59 -19.10 -10.65
C THR A 366 -9.70 -19.86 -9.69
N LEU A 367 -10.19 -20.95 -9.07
CA LEU A 367 -9.38 -21.82 -8.22
C LEU A 367 -8.23 -22.47 -9.03
N GLU A 368 -8.50 -22.96 -10.25
CA GLU A 368 -7.46 -23.54 -11.13
C GLU A 368 -6.43 -22.51 -11.54
N ALA A 369 -6.85 -21.28 -11.85
CA ALA A 369 -5.94 -20.18 -12.17
C ALA A 369 -4.97 -19.90 -11.03
N LEU A 370 -5.50 -19.75 -9.80
CA LEU A 370 -4.70 -19.50 -8.59
C LEU A 370 -3.77 -20.68 -8.27
N ALA A 371 -4.30 -21.92 -8.27
CA ALA A 371 -3.54 -23.11 -7.99
C ALA A 371 -2.35 -23.28 -8.93
N GLY A 372 -2.58 -23.12 -10.23
CA GLY A 372 -1.53 -23.19 -11.25
C GLY A 372 -0.49 -22.07 -11.14
N ALA A 373 -0.90 -20.86 -10.78
CA ALA A 373 0.01 -19.75 -10.56
C ALA A 373 0.89 -19.98 -9.31
N MET A 374 0.29 -20.42 -8.21
CA MET A 374 1.03 -20.75 -6.97
C MET A 374 2.01 -21.90 -7.16
N GLU A 375 1.73 -22.82 -8.05
CA GLU A 375 2.65 -23.92 -8.37
C GLU A 375 3.88 -23.44 -9.13
N ARG A 376 3.71 -22.49 -10.05
CA ARG A 376 4.80 -21.94 -10.87
C ARG A 376 5.61 -20.87 -10.15
N ASP A 377 4.99 -20.08 -9.27
CA ASP A 377 5.64 -18.98 -8.56
C ASP A 377 5.54 -19.13 -7.04
N PRO A 378 6.65 -19.47 -6.35
CA PRO A 378 6.69 -19.59 -4.89
C PRO A 378 6.52 -18.25 -4.15
N LYS A 379 6.60 -17.11 -4.86
CA LYS A 379 6.42 -15.77 -4.29
C LYS A 379 4.96 -15.39 -4.08
N ILE A 380 4.02 -16.13 -4.68
CA ILE A 380 2.59 -15.92 -4.51
C ILE A 380 2.16 -16.49 -3.15
N PHE A 381 1.51 -15.66 -2.35
CA PHE A 381 0.78 -16.08 -1.15
C PHE A 381 -0.60 -15.46 -1.14
N VAL A 382 -1.54 -16.11 -0.47
CA VAL A 382 -2.91 -15.62 -0.28
C VAL A 382 -3.11 -15.28 1.19
N MET A 383 -3.71 -14.13 1.45
CA MET A 383 -4.04 -13.66 2.79
C MET A 383 -5.49 -13.16 2.81
N GLY A 384 -6.21 -13.48 3.85
CA GLY A 384 -7.61 -13.10 4.04
C GLY A 384 -8.25 -13.92 5.13
N GLU A 385 -9.55 -13.78 5.31
CA GLU A 385 -10.28 -14.43 6.39
C GLU A 385 -10.88 -15.77 5.93
N GLY A 386 -10.57 -16.85 6.66
CA GLY A 386 -11.10 -18.19 6.38
C GLY A 386 -10.61 -18.80 5.06
N ILE A 387 -9.52 -18.30 4.51
CA ILE A 387 -8.94 -18.78 3.23
C ILE A 387 -8.02 -20.00 3.40
N GLY A 388 -7.61 -20.30 4.62
CA GLY A 388 -6.75 -21.41 4.94
C GLY A 388 -7.46 -22.78 4.83
N ARG A 389 -7.60 -23.50 5.95
CA ARG A 389 -8.22 -24.85 5.97
C ARG A 389 -9.66 -24.89 5.48
N ARG A 390 -10.41 -23.82 5.70
CA ARG A 390 -11.79 -23.68 5.21
C ARG A 390 -11.87 -23.60 3.67
N GLY A 391 -10.86 -23.06 3.02
CA GLY A 391 -10.82 -22.93 1.56
C GLY A 391 -11.55 -21.72 0.99
N GLY A 392 -11.81 -20.70 1.81
CA GLY A 392 -12.53 -19.48 1.42
C GLY A 392 -14.06 -19.63 1.43
N ASN A 393 -14.79 -18.54 1.59
CA ASN A 393 -16.26 -18.53 1.59
C ASN A 393 -16.86 -19.00 0.26
N PHE A 394 -16.18 -18.74 -0.85
CA PHE A 394 -16.59 -19.10 -2.21
C PHE A 394 -15.67 -20.18 -2.81
N ALA A 395 -15.11 -21.05 -1.98
CA ALA A 395 -14.20 -22.12 -2.39
C ALA A 395 -12.97 -21.65 -3.19
N THR A 396 -12.56 -20.41 -3.00
CA THR A 396 -11.50 -19.70 -3.76
C THR A 396 -10.11 -20.30 -3.56
N THR A 397 -9.89 -21.01 -2.43
CA THR A 397 -8.60 -21.60 -2.04
C THR A 397 -8.70 -23.05 -1.63
N THR A 398 -9.81 -23.73 -1.92
CA THR A 398 -10.07 -25.11 -1.51
C THR A 398 -8.91 -26.05 -1.89
N GLY A 399 -8.37 -26.78 -0.89
CA GLY A 399 -7.30 -27.76 -1.05
C GLY A 399 -5.89 -27.16 -1.15
N LEU A 400 -5.74 -25.84 -1.29
CA LEU A 400 -4.42 -25.22 -1.41
C LEU A 400 -3.68 -25.18 -0.07
N TYR A 401 -4.39 -25.06 1.05
CA TYR A 401 -3.78 -25.02 2.38
C TYR A 401 -2.99 -26.30 2.69
N ASP A 402 -3.53 -27.47 2.36
CA ASP A 402 -2.85 -28.75 2.61
C ASP A 402 -1.59 -28.90 1.77
N LYS A 403 -1.56 -28.29 0.57
CA LYS A 403 -0.40 -28.30 -0.33
C LYS A 403 0.68 -27.29 0.08
N TYR A 404 0.31 -26.10 0.52
CA TYR A 404 1.24 -24.97 0.66
C TYR A 404 1.44 -24.48 2.10
N GLY A 405 0.57 -24.87 3.03
CA GLY A 405 0.65 -24.52 4.45
C GLY A 405 0.30 -23.06 4.79
N PRO A 406 0.38 -22.70 6.09
CA PRO A 406 -0.16 -21.44 6.60
C PRO A 406 0.63 -20.19 6.19
N VAL A 407 1.87 -20.32 5.72
CA VAL A 407 2.66 -19.17 5.28
C VAL A 407 2.26 -18.70 3.88
N ARG A 408 1.78 -19.61 3.03
CA ARG A 408 1.31 -19.26 1.69
C ARG A 408 -0.22 -19.13 1.60
N LEU A 409 -0.95 -19.72 2.53
CA LEU A 409 -2.40 -19.59 2.71
C LEU A 409 -2.65 -19.09 4.13
N CYS A 410 -2.56 -17.78 4.31
CA CYS A 410 -2.55 -17.15 5.62
C CYS A 410 -3.95 -16.66 6.02
N ASP A 411 -4.56 -17.32 6.99
CA ASP A 411 -5.73 -16.76 7.66
C ASP A 411 -5.33 -15.51 8.44
N ALA A 412 -5.86 -14.36 8.05
CA ALA A 412 -5.62 -13.08 8.70
C ALA A 412 -6.60 -12.85 9.87
N PRO A 413 -6.20 -12.09 10.90
CA PRO A 413 -7.19 -11.49 11.80
C PRO A 413 -8.08 -10.50 11.02
N ILE A 414 -9.26 -10.17 11.54
CA ILE A 414 -10.16 -9.18 10.95
C ILE A 414 -9.52 -7.80 11.10
N CYS A 415 -8.87 -7.34 10.03
CA CYS A 415 -8.18 -6.05 9.96
C CYS A 415 -7.80 -5.73 8.49
N GLU A 416 -8.78 -5.38 7.68
CA GLU A 416 -8.65 -5.21 6.23
C GLU A 416 -7.58 -4.18 5.88
N ARG A 417 -7.56 -3.06 6.58
CA ARG A 417 -6.51 -2.06 6.44
C ARG A 417 -5.12 -2.66 6.71
N GLY A 418 -4.99 -3.46 7.77
CA GLY A 418 -3.74 -4.07 8.21
C GLY A 418 -3.15 -4.99 7.16
N PHE A 419 -3.92 -5.98 6.71
CA PHE A 419 -3.39 -6.96 5.76
C PHE A 419 -3.23 -6.39 4.34
N VAL A 420 -3.98 -5.35 3.94
CA VAL A 420 -3.74 -4.62 2.68
C VAL A 420 -2.46 -3.79 2.74
N GLY A 421 -2.24 -3.05 3.84
CA GLY A 421 -0.99 -2.32 4.05
C GLY A 421 0.22 -3.24 4.14
N LEU A 422 0.06 -4.43 4.74
CA LEU A 422 1.06 -5.50 4.73
C LEU A 422 1.33 -5.97 3.29
N ALA A 423 0.30 -6.21 2.47
CA ALA A 423 0.46 -6.60 1.08
C ALA A 423 1.28 -5.58 0.28
N CYS A 424 1.09 -4.27 0.54
CA CYS A 424 1.91 -3.22 -0.07
C CYS A 424 3.40 -3.44 0.20
N GLY A 425 3.79 -3.56 1.47
CA GLY A 425 5.20 -3.78 1.85
C GLY A 425 5.77 -5.10 1.34
N ALA A 426 4.96 -6.17 1.34
CA ALA A 426 5.35 -7.47 0.82
C ALA A 426 5.63 -7.43 -0.70
N ALA A 427 4.80 -6.73 -1.47
CA ALA A 427 5.00 -6.51 -2.89
C ALA A 427 6.29 -5.71 -3.17
N MET A 428 6.53 -4.63 -2.39
CA MET A 428 7.75 -3.81 -2.50
C MET A 428 9.03 -4.61 -2.27
N THR A 429 8.96 -5.74 -1.56
CA THR A 429 10.11 -6.59 -1.20
C THR A 429 10.15 -7.93 -1.93
N GLY A 430 9.42 -8.03 -3.04
CA GLY A 430 9.61 -9.06 -4.06
C GLY A 430 8.69 -10.26 -3.98
N THR A 431 7.62 -10.21 -3.19
CA THR A 431 6.55 -11.23 -3.20
C THR A 431 5.33 -10.75 -3.99
N ARG A 432 4.36 -11.65 -4.25
CA ARG A 432 3.13 -11.39 -4.98
C ARG A 432 1.92 -11.74 -4.12
N PRO A 433 1.43 -10.79 -3.30
CA PRO A 433 0.29 -11.00 -2.44
C PRO A 433 -1.02 -11.05 -3.21
N VAL A 434 -1.86 -12.00 -2.82
CA VAL A 434 -3.28 -12.10 -3.19
C VAL A 434 -4.10 -11.88 -1.93
N ILE A 435 -4.90 -10.83 -1.90
CA ILE A 435 -5.78 -10.50 -0.78
C ILE A 435 -7.21 -10.90 -1.15
N ASP A 436 -7.81 -11.76 -0.34
CA ASP A 436 -9.19 -12.23 -0.51
C ASP A 436 -10.09 -11.60 0.57
N PHE A 437 -10.95 -10.68 0.17
CA PHE A 437 -11.85 -9.93 1.07
C PHE A 437 -13.19 -10.62 1.32
N MET A 438 -13.44 -11.77 0.73
CA MET A 438 -14.79 -12.36 0.64
C MET A 438 -15.77 -11.48 -0.15
N PHE A 439 -16.11 -10.28 0.37
CA PHE A 439 -17.02 -9.31 -0.24
C PHE A 439 -16.30 -7.99 -0.53
N ALA A 440 -16.67 -7.36 -1.65
CA ALA A 440 -16.10 -6.10 -2.06
C ALA A 440 -16.46 -4.92 -1.12
N ASP A 441 -17.50 -5.06 -0.32
CA ASP A 441 -17.87 -4.08 0.71
C ASP A 441 -16.73 -3.88 1.71
N PHE A 442 -15.98 -4.93 2.06
CA PHE A 442 -14.86 -4.88 3.01
C PHE A 442 -13.59 -4.22 2.43
N VAL A 443 -13.49 -4.10 1.11
CA VAL A 443 -12.42 -3.35 0.45
C VAL A 443 -12.44 -1.87 0.86
N LEU A 444 -13.63 -1.34 1.25
CA LEU A 444 -13.79 0.04 1.69
C LEU A 444 -13.04 0.34 3.00
N ASP A 445 -12.87 -0.63 3.90
CA ASP A 445 -12.12 -0.45 5.15
C ASP A 445 -10.61 -0.26 4.90
N ALA A 446 -10.12 -0.69 3.74
CA ALA A 446 -8.73 -0.55 3.32
C ALA A 446 -8.49 0.55 2.28
N VAL A 447 -9.49 1.37 1.95
CA VAL A 447 -9.44 2.35 0.85
C VAL A 447 -8.20 3.25 0.90
N GLY A 448 -7.78 3.67 2.10
CA GLY A 448 -6.60 4.52 2.30
C GLY A 448 -5.30 3.82 1.87
N GLU A 449 -5.13 2.54 2.19
CA GLU A 449 -3.96 1.76 1.81
C GLU A 449 -3.97 1.43 0.30
N ILE A 450 -5.14 1.18 -0.27
CA ILE A 450 -5.28 0.90 -1.70
C ILE A 450 -4.95 2.15 -2.53
N LEU A 451 -5.61 3.26 -2.25
CA LEU A 451 -5.53 4.45 -3.10
C LEU A 451 -4.30 5.33 -2.83
N ASN A 452 -3.89 5.49 -1.55
CA ASN A 452 -2.76 6.35 -1.19
C ASN A 452 -1.42 5.62 -1.17
N GLN A 453 -1.41 4.28 -1.01
CA GLN A 453 -0.18 3.50 -0.98
C GLN A 453 -0.05 2.66 -2.26
N ILE A 454 -0.82 1.60 -2.39
CA ILE A 454 -0.69 0.63 -3.50
C ILE A 454 -0.80 1.33 -4.86
N GLY A 455 -1.83 2.15 -5.08
CA GLY A 455 -2.05 2.82 -6.38
C GLY A 455 -1.00 3.88 -6.75
N LYS A 456 -0.27 4.45 -5.77
CA LYS A 456 0.69 5.53 -6.02
C LYS A 456 2.16 5.12 -5.96
N MET A 457 2.46 3.93 -5.41
CA MET A 457 3.82 3.53 -5.08
C MET A 457 4.75 3.46 -6.31
N GLN A 458 4.27 2.92 -7.43
CA GLN A 458 5.05 2.89 -8.66
C GLN A 458 5.40 4.30 -9.16
N TYR A 459 4.41 5.20 -9.15
CA TYR A 459 4.61 6.58 -9.59
C TYR A 459 5.61 7.32 -8.70
N MET A 460 5.40 7.29 -7.38
CA MET A 460 6.26 8.00 -6.42
C MET A 460 7.71 7.48 -6.45
N SER A 461 7.91 6.18 -6.67
CA SER A 461 9.24 5.58 -6.79
C SER A 461 9.85 5.71 -8.19
N SER A 462 9.20 6.42 -9.12
CA SER A 462 9.61 6.53 -10.53
C SER A 462 9.77 5.17 -11.23
N GLY A 463 8.85 4.24 -10.94
CA GLY A 463 8.80 2.91 -11.55
C GLY A 463 9.82 1.90 -11.00
N ARG A 464 10.60 2.26 -9.97
CA ARG A 464 11.60 1.36 -9.37
C ARG A 464 10.99 0.30 -8.47
N LEU A 465 9.86 0.59 -7.84
CA LEU A 465 9.07 -0.38 -7.08
C LEU A 465 7.88 -0.85 -7.90
N LYS A 466 7.74 -2.15 -8.05
CA LYS A 466 6.57 -2.79 -8.66
C LYS A 466 5.53 -3.07 -7.60
N MET A 467 4.26 -3.15 -8.02
CA MET A 467 3.12 -3.32 -7.11
C MET A 467 2.25 -4.52 -7.51
N PRO A 468 2.79 -5.74 -7.59
CA PRO A 468 2.06 -6.93 -7.99
C PRO A 468 1.09 -7.41 -6.91
N VAL A 469 0.14 -6.57 -6.51
CA VAL A 469 -0.88 -6.86 -5.50
C VAL A 469 -2.17 -7.20 -6.21
N LEU A 470 -2.71 -8.40 -5.95
CA LEU A 470 -4.04 -8.79 -6.40
C LEU A 470 -5.03 -8.67 -5.23
N LEU A 471 -6.01 -7.81 -5.37
CA LEU A 471 -7.13 -7.62 -4.46
C LEU A 471 -8.36 -8.30 -5.08
N ARG A 472 -9.00 -9.27 -4.41
CA ARG A 472 -10.18 -9.94 -4.94
C ARG A 472 -11.31 -9.97 -3.95
N GLY A 473 -12.54 -9.93 -4.45
CA GLY A 473 -13.74 -10.00 -3.63
C GLY A 473 -15.00 -10.18 -4.46
N CYS A 474 -16.05 -10.68 -3.83
CA CYS A 474 -17.35 -10.88 -4.44
C CYS A 474 -18.12 -9.56 -4.50
N VAL A 475 -18.78 -9.25 -5.63
CA VAL A 475 -19.60 -8.05 -5.83
C VAL A 475 -21.04 -8.38 -6.22
N GLY A 476 -21.92 -7.43 -6.02
CA GLY A 476 -23.27 -7.44 -6.53
C GLY A 476 -24.29 -8.16 -5.68
N VAL A 477 -25.56 -8.07 -6.09
CA VAL A 477 -26.68 -8.69 -5.41
C VAL A 477 -26.65 -10.21 -5.51
N GLY A 478 -27.49 -10.84 -4.73
CA GLY A 478 -27.77 -12.29 -4.74
C GLY A 478 -27.90 -12.88 -3.34
N HIS A 479 -28.78 -13.82 -3.21
CA HIS A 479 -29.08 -14.55 -1.98
C HIS A 479 -29.51 -13.67 -0.80
N SER A 480 -30.08 -12.48 -1.06
CA SER A 480 -30.55 -11.55 -0.02
C SER A 480 -29.46 -11.24 1.03
N ALA A 481 -28.26 -10.92 0.56
CA ALA A 481 -27.15 -10.62 1.45
C ALA A 481 -27.21 -9.22 2.10
N ALA A 482 -28.16 -8.39 1.65
CA ALA A 482 -28.43 -7.05 2.13
C ALA A 482 -27.25 -6.05 1.93
N THR A 483 -27.33 -4.94 2.63
CA THR A 483 -26.59 -3.71 2.37
C THR A 483 -25.06 -3.87 2.40
N HIS A 484 -24.51 -4.60 3.37
CA HIS A 484 -23.06 -4.70 3.60
C HIS A 484 -22.37 -5.84 2.85
N HIS A 485 -23.09 -6.53 1.92
CA HIS A 485 -22.56 -7.70 1.22
C HIS A 485 -22.99 -7.72 -0.26
N SER A 486 -23.41 -6.60 -0.82
CA SER A 486 -24.00 -6.55 -2.16
C SER A 486 -23.59 -5.32 -2.97
N GLY A 487 -22.55 -4.62 -2.55
CA GLY A 487 -22.10 -3.39 -3.18
C GLY A 487 -21.37 -3.62 -4.50
N ASN A 488 -21.51 -2.64 -5.43
CA ASN A 488 -20.81 -2.59 -6.70
C ASN A 488 -19.96 -1.31 -6.75
N TYR A 489 -18.75 -1.35 -6.19
CA TYR A 489 -17.90 -0.18 -5.99
C TYR A 489 -16.79 -0.04 -7.03
N TYR A 490 -16.78 -0.83 -8.10
CA TYR A 490 -15.76 -0.73 -9.15
C TYR A 490 -15.63 0.68 -9.78
N PRO A 491 -16.69 1.52 -9.89
CA PRO A 491 -16.52 2.88 -10.41
C PRO A 491 -15.63 3.75 -9.53
N LEU A 492 -15.71 3.59 -8.19
CA LEU A 492 -14.85 4.29 -7.24
C LEU A 492 -13.38 4.01 -7.52
N TYR A 493 -13.03 2.73 -7.67
CA TYR A 493 -11.63 2.31 -7.85
C TYR A 493 -11.12 2.60 -9.27
N ALA A 494 -11.99 2.54 -10.29
CA ALA A 494 -11.63 2.86 -11.66
C ALA A 494 -11.30 4.35 -11.86
N HIS A 495 -11.82 5.23 -10.99
CA HIS A 495 -11.53 6.67 -11.02
C HIS A 495 -10.06 6.98 -10.65
N PHE A 496 -9.38 6.14 -9.87
CA PHE A 496 -8.04 6.43 -9.38
C PHE A 496 -6.96 5.85 -10.30
N PRO A 497 -5.93 6.67 -10.67
CA PRO A 497 -4.81 6.18 -11.45
C PRO A 497 -3.98 5.17 -10.64
N GLY A 498 -3.38 4.22 -11.35
CA GLY A 498 -2.47 3.21 -10.79
C GLY A 498 -3.14 1.89 -10.40
N LEU A 499 -4.46 1.75 -10.56
CA LEU A 499 -5.19 0.50 -10.35
C LEU A 499 -5.73 -0.07 -11.66
N ARG A 500 -5.70 -1.40 -11.78
CA ARG A 500 -6.44 -2.16 -12.80
C ARG A 500 -7.72 -2.69 -12.16
N VAL A 501 -8.86 -2.57 -12.84
CA VAL A 501 -10.15 -3.03 -12.30
C VAL A 501 -10.81 -3.98 -13.28
N VAL A 502 -11.08 -5.21 -12.82
CA VAL A 502 -11.50 -6.34 -13.64
C VAL A 502 -12.81 -6.91 -13.11
N VAL A 503 -13.80 -7.14 -13.98
CA VAL A 503 -15.13 -7.65 -13.64
C VAL A 503 -15.54 -8.75 -14.65
N PRO A 504 -15.06 -9.97 -14.55
CA PRO A 504 -15.36 -11.03 -15.50
C PRO A 504 -16.80 -11.54 -15.36
N SER A 505 -17.41 -11.95 -16.46
CA SER A 505 -18.78 -12.45 -16.49
C SER A 505 -18.92 -13.97 -16.65
N ASN A 506 -17.86 -14.68 -17.02
CA ASN A 506 -17.94 -16.10 -17.35
C ASN A 506 -16.66 -16.86 -16.95
N PRO A 507 -16.70 -18.23 -16.87
CA PRO A 507 -15.55 -19.03 -16.39
C PRO A 507 -14.28 -18.91 -17.25
N TYR A 508 -14.41 -18.80 -18.58
CA TYR A 508 -13.27 -18.68 -19.48
C TYR A 508 -12.52 -17.37 -19.24
N ASP A 509 -13.26 -16.28 -19.23
CA ASP A 509 -12.70 -14.96 -19.00
C ASP A 509 -12.13 -14.85 -17.58
N ALA A 510 -12.83 -15.37 -16.58
CA ALA A 510 -12.36 -15.37 -15.20
C ALA A 510 -10.99 -16.06 -15.05
N LYS A 511 -10.79 -17.23 -15.67
CA LYS A 511 -9.50 -17.94 -15.62
C LYS A 511 -8.40 -17.15 -16.33
N GLY A 512 -8.66 -16.67 -17.55
CA GLY A 512 -7.66 -15.99 -18.37
C GLY A 512 -7.24 -14.64 -17.79
N LEU A 513 -8.22 -13.82 -17.34
CA LEU A 513 -7.98 -12.54 -16.70
C LEU A 513 -7.29 -12.68 -15.33
N LEU A 514 -7.65 -13.71 -14.54
CA LEU A 514 -7.00 -13.94 -13.25
C LEU A 514 -5.55 -14.39 -13.40
N ILE A 515 -5.23 -15.24 -14.38
CA ILE A 515 -3.84 -15.60 -14.67
C ILE A 515 -3.05 -14.36 -15.11
N HIS A 516 -3.64 -13.51 -15.95
CA HIS A 516 -3.02 -12.25 -16.35
C HIS A 516 -2.77 -11.32 -15.15
N ALA A 517 -3.75 -11.19 -14.26
CA ALA A 517 -3.63 -10.43 -13.01
C ALA A 517 -2.53 -10.95 -12.09
N LEU A 518 -2.43 -12.26 -11.90
CA LEU A 518 -1.39 -12.91 -11.08
C LEU A 518 0.03 -12.72 -11.66
N ASN A 519 0.14 -12.49 -12.97
CA ASN A 519 1.39 -12.20 -13.66
C ASN A 519 1.69 -10.70 -13.81
N SER A 520 0.73 -9.82 -13.51
CA SER A 520 0.86 -8.37 -13.63
C SER A 520 1.83 -7.79 -12.59
N ASP A 521 2.56 -6.74 -12.95
CA ASP A 521 3.34 -5.90 -12.03
C ASP A 521 2.56 -4.67 -11.55
N ASP A 522 1.34 -4.47 -12.07
CA ASP A 522 0.38 -3.46 -11.60
C ASP A 522 -0.54 -4.04 -10.52
N PRO A 523 -1.06 -3.22 -9.61
CA PRO A 523 -2.08 -3.67 -8.69
C PRO A 523 -3.41 -3.87 -9.42
N VAL A 524 -4.08 -4.98 -9.09
CA VAL A 524 -5.33 -5.39 -9.73
C VAL A 524 -6.41 -5.56 -8.68
N LEU A 525 -7.57 -4.91 -8.89
CA LEU A 525 -8.80 -5.21 -8.18
C LEU A 525 -9.66 -6.12 -9.07
N PHE A 526 -9.80 -7.38 -8.67
CA PHE A 526 -10.49 -8.44 -9.39
C PHE A 526 -11.81 -8.74 -8.69
N LEU A 527 -12.92 -8.31 -9.28
CA LEU A 527 -14.25 -8.34 -8.69
C LEU A 527 -15.11 -9.42 -9.33
N GLU A 528 -15.55 -10.38 -8.52
CA GLU A 528 -16.26 -11.58 -8.95
C GLU A 528 -17.77 -11.41 -8.70
N PRO A 529 -18.60 -11.22 -9.75
CA PRO A 529 -20.02 -11.02 -9.55
C PRO A 529 -20.66 -12.27 -8.91
N ARG A 530 -21.39 -12.08 -7.82
CA ARG A 530 -21.87 -13.17 -6.96
C ARG A 530 -22.72 -14.19 -7.68
N GLU A 531 -23.64 -13.73 -8.51
CA GLU A 531 -24.58 -14.63 -9.20
C GLU A 531 -23.94 -15.39 -10.37
N VAL A 532 -22.69 -15.04 -10.79
CA VAL A 532 -21.99 -15.81 -11.82
C VAL A 532 -21.04 -16.88 -11.25
N LEU A 533 -20.83 -16.94 -9.95
CA LEU A 533 -19.90 -17.89 -9.32
C LEU A 533 -20.24 -19.34 -9.63
N GLY A 534 -21.53 -19.66 -9.72
CA GLY A 534 -22.04 -21.00 -10.07
C GLY A 534 -22.20 -21.24 -11.57
N VAL A 535 -22.05 -20.23 -12.41
CA VAL A 535 -22.22 -20.34 -13.87
C VAL A 535 -21.19 -21.27 -14.43
N LYS A 536 -21.62 -22.20 -15.28
CA LYS A 536 -20.76 -23.14 -16.00
C LYS A 536 -20.43 -22.63 -17.39
N GLY A 537 -19.27 -22.99 -17.88
CA GLY A 537 -18.83 -22.73 -19.23
C GLY A 537 -17.65 -23.59 -19.64
N PHE A 538 -17.36 -23.61 -20.93
CA PHE A 538 -16.24 -24.37 -21.46
C PHE A 538 -14.91 -23.65 -21.17
N VAL A 539 -13.96 -24.36 -20.55
CA VAL A 539 -12.67 -23.80 -20.12
C VAL A 539 -11.55 -24.78 -20.45
N PRO A 540 -10.49 -24.35 -21.15
CA PRO A 540 -9.30 -25.16 -21.39
C PRO A 540 -8.60 -25.60 -20.09
N GLU A 541 -7.97 -26.78 -20.09
CA GLU A 541 -7.21 -27.26 -18.92
C GLU A 541 -5.94 -26.46 -18.70
N GLY A 542 -5.19 -26.16 -19.78
CA GLY A 542 -3.93 -25.42 -19.70
C GLY A 542 -4.09 -23.97 -19.26
N PRO A 543 -2.97 -23.30 -18.90
CA PRO A 543 -2.95 -21.87 -18.63
C PRO A 543 -3.10 -21.07 -19.93
N TYR A 544 -3.82 -19.96 -19.87
CA TYR A 544 -3.91 -18.92 -20.89
C TYR A 544 -4.17 -17.58 -20.24
N GLU A 545 -3.85 -16.50 -20.92
CA GLU A 545 -4.06 -15.15 -20.42
C GLU A 545 -5.02 -14.39 -21.34
N ILE A 546 -5.84 -13.52 -20.74
CA ILE A 546 -6.61 -12.50 -21.44
C ILE A 546 -6.10 -11.14 -20.96
N GLU A 547 -5.63 -10.34 -21.90
CA GLU A 547 -5.11 -9.01 -21.61
C GLU A 547 -6.20 -8.07 -21.11
N PHE A 548 -5.85 -7.15 -20.21
CA PHE A 548 -6.74 -6.08 -19.79
C PHE A 548 -6.98 -5.10 -20.94
N GLY A 549 -8.18 -4.49 -20.99
CA GLY A 549 -8.57 -3.58 -22.06
C GLY A 549 -8.91 -4.30 -23.38
N ARG A 550 -9.38 -5.54 -23.27
CA ARG A 550 -9.89 -6.33 -24.40
C ARG A 550 -11.31 -6.82 -24.12
N ALA A 551 -12.29 -6.13 -24.66
CA ALA A 551 -13.69 -6.51 -24.56
C ALA A 551 -14.00 -7.79 -25.35
N ALA A 552 -15.13 -8.44 -25.02
CA ALA A 552 -15.67 -9.56 -25.79
C ALA A 552 -16.97 -9.15 -26.48
N VAL A 553 -17.09 -9.44 -27.77
CA VAL A 553 -18.37 -9.49 -28.46
C VAL A 553 -19.02 -10.83 -28.14
N VAL A 554 -19.97 -10.83 -27.18
CA VAL A 554 -20.65 -12.04 -26.68
C VAL A 554 -21.74 -12.52 -27.65
N LEU A 555 -22.43 -11.57 -28.26
CA LEU A 555 -23.39 -11.77 -29.35
C LEU A 555 -23.06 -10.79 -30.47
N ALA A 556 -22.99 -11.28 -31.69
CA ALA A 556 -22.90 -10.42 -32.86
C ALA A 556 -24.33 -9.97 -33.29
N GLY A 557 -24.49 -8.68 -33.57
CA GLY A 557 -25.77 -8.09 -33.98
C GLY A 557 -25.58 -6.82 -34.78
N ASN A 558 -26.69 -6.28 -35.33
CA ASN A 558 -26.64 -5.15 -36.24
C ASN A 558 -27.62 -4.00 -35.90
N ASP A 559 -28.55 -4.20 -34.95
CA ASP A 559 -29.62 -3.21 -34.71
C ASP A 559 -29.32 -2.32 -33.51
N VAL A 560 -28.70 -2.87 -32.46
CA VAL A 560 -28.40 -2.15 -31.23
C VAL A 560 -27.17 -2.73 -30.54
N THR A 561 -26.25 -1.87 -30.12
CA THR A 561 -25.13 -2.22 -29.23
C THR A 561 -25.62 -2.17 -27.80
N VAL A 562 -25.42 -3.28 -27.07
CA VAL A 562 -25.63 -3.34 -25.62
C VAL A 562 -24.30 -3.63 -24.94
N VAL A 563 -23.83 -2.70 -24.12
CA VAL A 563 -22.66 -2.92 -23.24
C VAL A 563 -23.19 -3.34 -21.88
N ALA A 564 -22.80 -4.53 -21.41
CA ALA A 564 -23.24 -5.07 -20.13
C ALA A 564 -22.06 -5.53 -19.27
N LEU A 565 -22.17 -5.33 -17.94
CA LEU A 565 -21.12 -5.68 -16.99
C LEU A 565 -21.52 -6.86 -16.09
N GLY A 566 -20.56 -7.75 -15.81
CA GLY A 566 -20.70 -8.84 -14.85
C GLY A 566 -21.94 -9.70 -15.11
N ARG A 567 -22.85 -9.81 -14.13
CA ARG A 567 -24.07 -10.62 -14.28
C ARG A 567 -25.01 -10.07 -15.35
N MET A 568 -25.00 -8.75 -15.63
CA MET A 568 -25.89 -8.17 -16.64
C MET A 568 -25.62 -8.71 -18.04
N VAL A 569 -24.43 -9.21 -18.32
CA VAL A 569 -24.13 -9.93 -19.59
C VAL A 569 -25.06 -11.11 -19.78
N HIS A 570 -25.31 -11.91 -18.72
CA HIS A 570 -26.23 -13.05 -18.79
C HIS A 570 -27.69 -12.62 -18.91
N GLU A 571 -28.08 -11.53 -18.23
CA GLU A 571 -29.45 -11.01 -18.31
C GLU A 571 -29.75 -10.52 -19.73
N VAL A 572 -28.86 -9.69 -20.31
CA VAL A 572 -29.02 -9.21 -21.68
C VAL A 572 -29.02 -10.35 -22.70
N LYS A 573 -28.13 -11.35 -22.52
CA LYS A 573 -28.08 -12.53 -23.39
C LYS A 573 -29.41 -13.30 -23.38
N ARG A 574 -30.02 -13.48 -22.18
CA ARG A 574 -31.33 -14.14 -22.06
C ARG A 574 -32.43 -13.34 -22.71
N VAL A 575 -32.47 -12.02 -22.50
CA VAL A 575 -33.46 -11.13 -23.13
C VAL A 575 -33.30 -11.13 -24.65
N ALA A 576 -32.09 -10.97 -25.18
CA ALA A 576 -31.83 -10.97 -26.61
C ALA A 576 -32.34 -12.25 -27.31
N ALA A 577 -32.30 -13.39 -26.65
CA ALA A 577 -32.82 -14.65 -27.18
C ALA A 577 -34.36 -14.69 -27.27
N THR A 578 -35.08 -13.78 -26.62
CA THR A 578 -36.56 -13.70 -26.65
C THR A 578 -37.09 -12.59 -27.54
N LEU A 579 -36.23 -11.71 -28.05
CA LEU A 579 -36.62 -10.59 -28.90
C LEU A 579 -36.77 -11.05 -30.36
N GLU A 580 -37.98 -11.04 -30.88
CA GLU A 580 -38.25 -11.40 -32.29
C GLU A 580 -37.85 -10.25 -33.23
N GLY A 581 -37.09 -10.55 -34.25
CA GLY A 581 -36.71 -9.59 -35.28
C GLY A 581 -35.67 -8.52 -34.84
N VAL A 582 -35.05 -8.66 -33.69
CA VAL A 582 -34.04 -7.73 -33.15
C VAL A 582 -32.69 -8.41 -33.04
N SER A 583 -31.69 -7.80 -33.66
CA SER A 583 -30.30 -8.29 -33.68
C SER A 583 -29.40 -7.48 -32.72
N VAL A 584 -29.24 -7.98 -31.52
CA VAL A 584 -28.48 -7.32 -30.45
C VAL A 584 -26.97 -7.68 -30.56
N GLU A 585 -26.12 -6.65 -30.64
CA GLU A 585 -24.69 -6.82 -30.43
C GLU A 585 -24.37 -6.61 -28.94
N LEU A 586 -24.01 -7.70 -28.25
CA LEU A 586 -23.70 -7.67 -26.82
C LEU A 586 -22.20 -7.63 -26.59
N ILE A 587 -21.73 -6.59 -25.90
CA ILE A 587 -20.33 -6.40 -25.52
C ILE A 587 -20.18 -6.57 -24.02
N ASP A 588 -19.25 -7.43 -23.61
CA ASP A 588 -18.71 -7.53 -22.25
C ASP A 588 -17.37 -6.80 -22.20
N PRO A 589 -17.24 -5.69 -21.48
CA PRO A 589 -15.97 -4.97 -21.35
C PRO A 589 -14.89 -5.77 -20.64
N ARG A 590 -15.23 -6.75 -19.77
CA ARG A 590 -14.31 -7.56 -18.97
C ARG A 590 -13.51 -6.75 -17.96
N THR A 591 -13.05 -5.55 -18.36
CA THR A 591 -12.28 -4.61 -17.54
C THR A 591 -12.89 -3.22 -17.64
N VAL A 592 -12.90 -2.51 -16.52
CA VAL A 592 -13.38 -1.11 -16.47
C VAL A 592 -12.22 -0.11 -16.35
N ALA A 593 -11.03 -0.60 -15.94
CA ALA A 593 -9.77 0.13 -15.99
C ALA A 593 -8.62 -0.83 -16.34
N PRO A 594 -8.09 -0.81 -17.59
CA PRO A 594 -8.51 0.02 -18.73
C PRO A 594 -9.82 -0.44 -19.37
N LEU A 595 -10.58 0.49 -19.94
CA LEU A 595 -11.77 0.22 -20.74
C LEU A 595 -11.38 0.06 -22.21
N ASP A 596 -11.92 -0.96 -22.89
CA ASP A 596 -11.81 -1.13 -24.34
C ASP A 596 -12.88 -0.28 -25.07
N LEU A 597 -12.57 0.98 -25.23
CA LEU A 597 -13.47 1.90 -25.93
C LEU A 597 -13.51 1.65 -27.45
N GLU A 598 -12.38 1.20 -28.03
CA GLU A 598 -12.28 0.93 -29.48
C GLU A 598 -13.34 -0.09 -29.93
N THR A 599 -13.46 -1.21 -29.20
CA THR A 599 -14.47 -2.23 -29.49
C THR A 599 -15.90 -1.67 -29.34
N ILE A 600 -16.16 -0.82 -28.35
CA ILE A 600 -17.46 -0.20 -28.13
C ILE A 600 -17.79 0.76 -29.30
N LEU A 601 -16.87 1.63 -29.67
CA LEU A 601 -17.04 2.58 -30.77
C LEU A 601 -17.26 1.87 -32.12
N ALA A 602 -16.51 0.82 -32.39
CA ALA A 602 -16.68 0.00 -33.61
C ALA A 602 -18.10 -0.62 -33.69
N SER A 603 -18.61 -1.10 -32.56
CA SER A 603 -19.98 -1.63 -32.48
C SER A 603 -21.03 -0.54 -32.68
N VAL A 604 -20.88 0.61 -32.02
CA VAL A 604 -21.80 1.75 -32.15
C VAL A 604 -21.81 2.25 -33.60
N SER A 605 -20.63 2.35 -34.23
CA SER A 605 -20.55 2.74 -35.66
C SER A 605 -21.32 1.80 -36.61
N LYS A 606 -21.48 0.53 -36.22
CA LYS A 606 -22.26 -0.45 -36.98
C LYS A 606 -23.75 -0.36 -36.71
N THR A 607 -24.16 -0.13 -35.47
CA THR A 607 -25.57 -0.26 -35.03
C THR A 607 -26.30 1.08 -34.89
N GLY A 608 -25.58 2.20 -34.77
CA GLY A 608 -26.14 3.53 -34.53
C GLY A 608 -26.75 3.75 -33.14
N ARG A 609 -26.85 2.73 -32.29
CA ARG A 609 -27.59 2.74 -31.02
C ARG A 609 -26.81 2.13 -29.89
N LEU A 610 -26.85 2.77 -28.71
CA LEU A 610 -26.14 2.31 -27.53
C LEU A 610 -27.04 2.25 -26.29
N LEU A 611 -27.18 1.03 -25.74
CA LEU A 611 -27.70 0.78 -24.39
C LEU A 611 -26.55 0.30 -23.48
N ILE A 612 -26.45 0.84 -22.27
CA ILE A 612 -25.49 0.39 -21.25
C ILE A 612 -26.30 -0.20 -20.09
N VAL A 613 -26.00 -1.45 -19.71
CA VAL A 613 -26.71 -2.17 -18.64
C VAL A 613 -25.71 -2.53 -17.54
N ASP A 614 -25.92 -1.97 -16.36
CA ASP A 614 -25.01 -2.13 -15.23
C ASP A 614 -25.78 -2.26 -13.91
N GLU A 615 -25.37 -3.16 -13.06
CA GLU A 615 -25.93 -3.35 -11.72
C GLU A 615 -25.53 -2.22 -10.74
N ALA A 616 -24.40 -1.55 -10.99
CA ALA A 616 -23.96 -0.41 -10.19
C ALA A 616 -24.88 0.82 -10.37
N PHE A 617 -24.75 1.78 -9.46
CA PHE A 617 -25.53 3.01 -9.46
C PHE A 617 -25.26 3.90 -10.68
N ALA A 618 -26.32 4.57 -11.20
CA ALA A 618 -26.19 5.45 -12.35
C ALA A 618 -25.31 6.71 -12.11
N PRO A 619 -25.42 7.41 -10.97
CA PRO A 619 -24.58 8.57 -10.70
C PRO A 619 -23.09 8.16 -10.58
N PHE A 620 -22.23 8.80 -11.40
CA PHE A 620 -20.78 8.55 -11.43
C PHE A 620 -20.38 7.09 -11.71
N GLY A 621 -21.31 6.26 -12.23
CA GLY A 621 -21.05 4.87 -12.61
C GLY A 621 -20.27 4.76 -13.91
N ILE A 622 -19.78 3.56 -14.24
CA ILE A 622 -19.04 3.27 -15.49
C ILE A 622 -19.87 3.57 -16.72
N GLY A 623 -21.20 3.34 -16.66
CA GLY A 623 -22.10 3.71 -17.74
C GLY A 623 -22.14 5.20 -18.06
N ALA A 624 -21.84 6.08 -17.10
CA ALA A 624 -21.70 7.51 -17.34
C ALA A 624 -20.42 7.84 -18.12
N GLU A 625 -19.31 7.20 -17.78
CA GLU A 625 -18.03 7.33 -18.47
C GLU A 625 -18.11 6.81 -19.91
N ILE A 626 -18.66 5.61 -20.10
CA ILE A 626 -18.87 5.03 -21.45
C ILE A 626 -19.73 5.96 -22.30
N ALA A 627 -20.87 6.45 -21.76
CA ALA A 627 -21.75 7.36 -22.47
C ALA A 627 -21.07 8.68 -22.85
N ALA A 628 -20.31 9.27 -21.92
CA ALA A 628 -19.57 10.51 -22.18
C ALA A 628 -18.53 10.31 -23.29
N ARG A 629 -17.73 9.24 -23.22
CA ARG A 629 -16.69 8.97 -24.22
C ARG A 629 -17.25 8.61 -25.60
N VAL A 630 -18.34 7.85 -25.67
CA VAL A 630 -19.00 7.58 -26.95
C VAL A 630 -19.62 8.85 -27.54
N ALA A 631 -20.17 9.73 -26.70
CA ALA A 631 -20.67 11.03 -27.16
C ALA A 631 -19.56 11.99 -27.63
N ASP A 632 -18.37 11.92 -27.06
CA ASP A 632 -17.22 12.75 -27.45
C ASP A 632 -16.50 12.21 -28.70
N GLU A 633 -16.23 10.89 -28.73
CA GLU A 633 -15.38 10.27 -29.76
C GLU A 633 -16.18 9.60 -30.89
N GLY A 634 -17.47 9.35 -30.71
CA GLY A 634 -18.34 8.61 -31.68
C GLY A 634 -19.71 9.23 -31.94
N PHE A 635 -19.90 10.53 -31.66
CA PHE A 635 -21.19 11.21 -31.79
C PHE A 635 -21.84 11.07 -33.19
N ASP A 636 -21.02 11.19 -34.25
CA ASP A 636 -21.49 11.11 -35.63
C ASP A 636 -22.00 9.70 -36.03
N ASN A 637 -21.76 8.69 -35.19
CA ASN A 637 -22.23 7.32 -35.38
C ASN A 637 -23.53 7.01 -34.62
N LEU A 638 -24.13 7.98 -33.91
CA LEU A 638 -25.31 7.77 -33.10
C LEU A 638 -26.57 8.20 -33.87
N ASP A 639 -27.51 7.28 -34.07
CA ASP A 639 -28.84 7.53 -34.66
C ASP A 639 -29.91 7.81 -33.59
N ALA A 640 -29.58 7.53 -32.30
CA ALA A 640 -30.50 7.69 -31.17
C ALA A 640 -29.74 8.12 -29.90
N PRO A 641 -30.44 8.67 -28.89
CA PRO A 641 -29.82 9.01 -27.60
C PRO A 641 -29.25 7.78 -26.92
N ILE A 642 -28.08 7.94 -26.27
CA ILE A 642 -27.51 6.87 -25.44
C ILE A 642 -28.40 6.59 -24.24
N ARG A 643 -28.79 5.34 -24.02
CA ARG A 643 -29.58 4.90 -22.86
C ARG A 643 -28.71 4.16 -21.84
N ARG A 644 -28.97 4.44 -20.56
CA ARG A 644 -28.32 3.77 -19.45
C ARG A 644 -29.36 3.16 -18.53
N LEU A 645 -29.28 1.86 -18.31
CA LEU A 645 -30.12 1.10 -17.38
C LEU A 645 -29.23 0.60 -16.24
N ASN A 646 -29.38 1.21 -15.09
CA ASN A 646 -28.53 0.95 -13.91
C ASN A 646 -29.36 0.47 -12.72
N GLY A 647 -28.67 -0.06 -11.71
CA GLY A 647 -29.25 -0.28 -10.39
C GLY A 647 -29.80 1.02 -9.79
N ALA A 648 -30.86 0.91 -9.00
CA ALA A 648 -31.45 2.04 -8.30
C ALA A 648 -30.44 2.67 -7.33
N HIS A 649 -30.45 4.00 -7.23
CA HIS A 649 -29.54 4.73 -6.32
C HIS A 649 -30.00 4.61 -4.87
N THR A 650 -29.88 3.40 -4.33
CA THR A 650 -30.27 3.05 -2.95
C THR A 650 -29.40 1.89 -2.45
N PRO A 651 -29.12 1.80 -1.13
CA PRO A 651 -28.51 0.61 -0.56
C PRO A 651 -29.34 -0.65 -0.88
N THR A 652 -28.65 -1.78 -1.07
CA THR A 652 -29.31 -3.04 -1.43
C THR A 652 -30.16 -3.59 -0.26
N PRO A 653 -31.47 -3.81 -0.46
CA PRO A 653 -32.33 -4.30 0.60
C PRO A 653 -32.24 -5.82 0.80
N TYR A 654 -32.70 -6.30 1.97
CA TYR A 654 -32.67 -7.72 2.34
C TYR A 654 -33.76 -8.57 1.65
N SER A 655 -35.00 -8.05 1.55
CA SER A 655 -36.10 -8.82 0.98
C SER A 655 -35.84 -9.20 -0.47
N PRO A 656 -36.00 -10.49 -0.89
CA PRO A 656 -35.81 -10.90 -2.28
C PRO A 656 -36.63 -10.07 -3.28
N THR A 657 -37.87 -9.70 -2.91
CA THR A 657 -38.74 -8.86 -3.73
C THR A 657 -38.17 -7.45 -3.90
N LEU A 658 -37.63 -6.86 -2.83
CA LEU A 658 -37.01 -5.55 -2.88
C LEU A 658 -35.65 -5.59 -3.56
N GLU A 659 -34.83 -6.62 -3.31
CA GLU A 659 -33.53 -6.83 -3.97
C GLU A 659 -33.70 -6.90 -5.49
N SER A 660 -34.69 -7.66 -5.98
CA SER A 660 -35.00 -7.76 -7.41
C SER A 660 -35.50 -6.44 -8.01
N ALA A 661 -36.16 -5.61 -7.22
CA ALA A 661 -36.71 -4.33 -7.69
C ALA A 661 -35.66 -3.21 -7.85
N VAL A 662 -34.47 -3.36 -7.23
CA VAL A 662 -33.42 -2.33 -7.29
C VAL A 662 -32.34 -2.60 -8.33
N VAL A 663 -32.43 -3.70 -9.07
CA VAL A 663 -31.50 -4.03 -10.16
C VAL A 663 -32.23 -4.15 -11.51
N PRO A 664 -31.54 -3.93 -12.65
CA PRO A 664 -32.15 -4.09 -13.97
C PRO A 664 -32.67 -5.52 -14.17
N GLY A 665 -33.98 -5.66 -14.35
CA GLY A 665 -34.62 -6.94 -14.67
C GLY A 665 -34.88 -7.12 -16.17
N PRO A 666 -35.26 -8.37 -16.60
CA PRO A 666 -35.47 -8.72 -18.02
C PRO A 666 -36.46 -7.81 -18.74
N ASP A 667 -37.59 -7.49 -18.11
CA ASP A 667 -38.63 -6.61 -18.74
C ASP A 667 -38.12 -5.19 -18.94
N ALA A 668 -37.32 -4.67 -18.03
CA ALA A 668 -36.74 -3.33 -18.16
C ALA A 668 -35.69 -3.28 -19.28
N ILE A 669 -34.87 -4.34 -19.41
CA ILE A 669 -33.90 -4.48 -20.50
C ILE A 669 -34.61 -4.58 -21.85
N ALA A 670 -35.63 -5.43 -21.97
CA ALA A 670 -36.40 -5.57 -23.20
C ALA A 670 -37.08 -4.25 -23.64
N ARG A 671 -37.73 -3.55 -22.68
CA ARG A 671 -38.32 -2.23 -22.96
C ARG A 671 -37.28 -1.22 -23.43
N ALA A 672 -36.12 -1.13 -22.72
CA ALA A 672 -35.08 -0.18 -23.10
C ALA A 672 -34.52 -0.43 -24.49
N ILE A 673 -34.42 -1.69 -24.93
CA ILE A 673 -34.02 -2.05 -26.31
C ILE A 673 -35.08 -1.62 -27.29
N HIS A 674 -36.40 -1.94 -27.06
CA HIS A 674 -37.47 -1.56 -27.94
C HIS A 674 -37.65 -0.05 -28.06
N ASP A 675 -37.57 0.68 -26.93
CA ASP A 675 -37.67 2.14 -26.91
C ASP A 675 -36.56 2.77 -27.77
N LEU A 676 -35.33 2.25 -27.65
CA LEU A 676 -34.18 2.74 -28.39
C LEU A 676 -34.25 2.41 -29.90
N LEU A 677 -34.90 1.31 -30.27
CA LEU A 677 -35.13 0.96 -31.68
C LEU A 677 -36.29 1.78 -32.32
N ALA A 678 -37.16 2.34 -31.51
CA ALA A 678 -38.29 3.17 -31.98
C ALA A 678 -37.89 4.65 -32.17
N GLU A 679 -36.79 5.08 -31.63
CA GLU A 679 -36.21 6.42 -31.82
C GLU A 679 -35.46 6.53 -33.16
#